data_f5af15ce6a4bed6ec9204b8a3349beb1
#
_entry.id   f5af15ce6a4bed6ec9204b8a3349beb1
#
_cell.length_a   1.000
_cell.length_b   1.000
_cell.length_c   1.000
_cell.angle_alpha   90.00
_cell.angle_beta   90.00
_cell.angle_gamma   90.00
#
_symmetry.space_group_name_H-M   'P 1'
#
loop_
_entity.id
_entity.type
_entity.pdbx_description
1 polymer ?
#
loop_
_entity_poly.entity_id
_entity_poly.type
_entity_poly.pdbx_seq_one_letter_code
_entity_poly.pdbx_strand_id
1 'polypeptide(L)'
;MTRKLRALLGRDGVLTEADELLVYECDGLTQHKRRPRAVIFPQSTAQVAQALRILKQARVPFAPRGAGTGLSGGALTESVVVELARMRRIIELDTLNRRAVVETGLINAQLSRAAAPFKLHYVPDPSSQMTCTIGGNIAENAGGIHCLKYGMTVDHVASARVVLAGGEVVDLHAGGANAPGYDLLGVFVGSEGTFGIATEATLILTPLAPAVRTLLADFADVNDGSRAVSAIIAAGLMPSALEMMDGATIRAVEQSVFAAGLPPEAEAALLIELDGLEAGLDTEAARVESICREHGARHVRLAQDERERGKFWAARKGAFGAMGRLAPDLMLQDAVVPRSRLPEALAAIYRTGAKHNLLVANVFHAGDGNLHPYICYDARQPEEVKRVKEAGREMMEICVQVGGTITGEHGVGLDKIDYLPLIFSPDDMDAMLRVRAAFDPEGRCNPGKIIPTARTCGEARGARPRRGNAETPRSDDAERAARVDLETRQRGDAETLRHDAIATLSSSLNNDDDKAREAIDQKREATDETREAIDDGQQSEPAQSTTVFARHPFNIEAAHEALSRIVGAEHVKASPHPYFAASSRRRVEESSGGVAASSSGILASCLSVSPANQDEACEALRLATREGWAIVPAGAGTWLDAGRASLRADVILQTSRMRRIIEHEPADLVASAEAGLRLTDFNDDLKRAGQWLPLDPPDDEEASLGGIAATGMSGAQGLGYGAPRAFVIGMRVALADGRIIKAGGRVVKNVAGYDLCKLFVGSYGTLGLILELTFKLRPLPAQSSTVIACGPLSSLQRNARALLDARLFPVALELLSPLAATDVQAPIETDEDCALMIRFAGATEAVAFQLAQARAMLKHERGIRHTIVSSGDELLWRALAALPLKASEPLSWRAHLPPGKLDALLAAEDAEGVAPFPAGSRWHAGLGDGRLHVIGALPSTLSAGVKQLTRWRERTRRVGGWLIVERAPREIREAFDVWDDAGAGAFIMGRIKQQLDPSDTFSPGRFDFDS
;
A
#
# COMPACT_ATOMS: atom_id res chain seq x y z
N MET A 1 22.32 1.80 31.55
CA MET A 1 21.61 1.16 30.46
C MET A 1 22.01 -0.31 30.36
N THR A 2 23.24 -0.65 29.98
CA THR A 2 23.72 -2.03 29.73
C THR A 2 23.43 -3.00 30.87
N ARG A 3 23.64 -2.60 32.16
CA ARG A 3 23.31 -3.44 33.32
C ARG A 3 21.82 -3.79 33.40
N LYS A 4 20.92 -2.85 33.09
CA LYS A 4 19.47 -3.10 33.06
C LYS A 4 19.09 -4.04 31.90
N LEU A 5 19.70 -3.86 30.73
CA LEU A 5 19.50 -4.75 29.58
C LEU A 5 20.00 -6.18 29.85
N ARG A 6 21.17 -6.34 30.46
CA ARG A 6 21.68 -7.66 30.89
C ARG A 6 20.80 -8.33 31.96
N ALA A 7 20.23 -7.57 32.86
CA ALA A 7 19.27 -8.10 33.84
C ALA A 7 17.96 -8.59 33.17
N LEU A 8 17.53 -7.96 32.07
CA LEU A 8 16.33 -8.33 31.31
C LEU A 8 16.57 -9.52 30.36
N LEU A 9 17.69 -9.52 29.62
CA LEU A 9 17.92 -10.41 28.48
C LEU A 9 18.93 -11.52 28.78
N GLY A 10 19.56 -11.49 29.96
CA GLY A 10 20.70 -12.34 30.28
C GLY A 10 22.02 -11.78 29.75
N ARG A 11 23.13 -12.39 30.19
CA ARG A 11 24.49 -11.98 29.77
C ARG A 11 24.69 -12.18 28.26
N ASP A 12 24.24 -13.32 27.74
CA ASP A 12 24.38 -13.72 26.34
C ASP A 12 23.36 -13.01 25.43
N GLY A 13 22.42 -12.26 26.01
CA GLY A 13 21.44 -11.43 25.31
C GLY A 13 21.94 -10.03 25.04
N VAL A 14 23.16 -9.64 25.42
CA VAL A 14 23.70 -8.28 25.25
C VAL A 14 25.20 -8.32 24.92
N LEU A 15 25.54 -8.10 23.65
CA LEU A 15 26.91 -7.97 23.17
C LEU A 15 27.40 -6.52 23.32
N THR A 16 28.62 -6.36 23.77
CA THR A 16 29.29 -5.06 23.96
C THR A 16 30.76 -5.07 23.62
N GLU A 17 31.36 -6.27 23.46
CA GLU A 17 32.79 -6.41 23.18
C GLU A 17 33.07 -6.04 21.70
N ALA A 18 34.16 -5.35 21.44
CA ALA A 18 34.50 -4.79 20.15
C ALA A 18 34.57 -5.85 19.04
N ASP A 19 35.09 -7.03 19.32
CA ASP A 19 35.23 -8.13 18.37
C ASP A 19 33.87 -8.75 18.01
N GLU A 20 32.96 -8.89 19.00
CA GLU A 20 31.60 -9.38 18.77
C GLU A 20 30.77 -8.43 17.93
N LEU A 21 31.02 -7.11 18.03
CA LEU A 21 30.26 -6.07 17.32
C LEU A 21 30.67 -5.92 15.85
N LEU A 22 31.81 -6.49 15.41
CA LEU A 22 32.31 -6.42 14.05
C LEU A 22 31.32 -7.01 13.03
N VAL A 23 30.65 -8.13 13.36
CA VAL A 23 29.65 -8.78 12.49
C VAL A 23 28.40 -7.93 12.24
N TYR A 24 28.21 -6.85 13.01
CA TYR A 24 27.05 -5.97 12.93
C TYR A 24 27.39 -4.60 12.35
N GLU A 25 28.64 -4.38 11.93
CA GLU A 25 29.04 -3.08 11.37
C GLU A 25 28.63 -2.86 9.92
N CYS A 26 28.23 -3.91 9.20
CA CYS A 26 27.70 -3.85 7.85
C CYS A 26 26.45 -4.73 7.70
N ASP A 27 25.70 -4.55 6.63
CA ASP A 27 24.66 -5.44 6.12
C ASP A 27 25.14 -6.13 4.83
N GLY A 28 24.22 -6.54 3.94
CA GLY A 28 24.56 -7.12 2.65
C GLY A 28 25.29 -6.15 1.71
N LEU A 29 25.15 -4.84 1.93
CA LEU A 29 25.90 -3.80 1.22
C LEU A 29 27.13 -3.37 2.04
N THR A 30 28.27 -3.97 1.77
CA THR A 30 29.51 -3.79 2.56
C THR A 30 30.16 -2.41 2.42
N GLN A 31 29.67 -1.55 1.55
CA GLN A 31 30.15 -0.18 1.31
C GLN A 31 29.90 0.75 2.51
N HIS A 32 28.81 0.53 3.25
CA HIS A 32 28.49 1.28 4.46
C HIS A 32 28.91 0.49 5.70
N LYS A 33 29.66 1.15 6.59
CA LYS A 33 30.08 0.55 7.85
C LYS A 33 29.75 1.48 9.00
N ARG A 34 28.98 0.96 9.99
CA ARG A 34 28.65 1.65 11.25
C ARG A 34 28.66 0.66 12.38
N ARG A 35 29.67 0.71 13.24
CA ARG A 35 29.80 -0.20 14.38
C ARG A 35 28.84 0.22 15.50
N PRO A 36 27.92 -0.64 15.92
CA PRO A 36 27.01 -0.35 17.03
C PRO A 36 27.78 -0.32 18.36
N ARG A 37 27.21 0.35 19.36
CA ARG A 37 27.73 0.32 20.76
C ARG A 37 27.28 -0.92 21.53
N ALA A 38 26.18 -1.52 21.14
CA ALA A 38 25.67 -2.77 21.69
C ALA A 38 24.71 -3.45 20.71
N VAL A 39 24.62 -4.77 20.80
CA VAL A 39 23.59 -5.57 20.15
C VAL A 39 22.81 -6.30 21.21
N ILE A 40 21.47 -6.28 21.14
CA ILE A 40 20.57 -6.94 22.08
C ILE A 40 19.69 -7.97 21.38
N PHE A 41 19.46 -9.11 22.04
CA PHE A 41 18.72 -10.27 21.51
C PHE A 41 17.51 -10.61 22.37
N PRO A 42 16.38 -9.90 22.21
CA PRO A 42 15.14 -10.26 22.89
C PRO A 42 14.59 -11.59 22.35
N GLN A 43 13.79 -12.29 23.18
CA GLN A 43 13.18 -13.58 22.87
C GLN A 43 11.65 -13.52 22.83
N SER A 44 11.07 -12.34 23.08
CA SER A 44 9.62 -12.14 23.08
C SER A 44 9.26 -10.67 22.89
N THR A 45 8.05 -10.39 22.43
CA THR A 45 7.45 -9.06 22.34
C THR A 45 7.59 -8.27 23.66
N ALA A 46 7.35 -8.93 24.79
CA ALA A 46 7.47 -8.31 26.11
C ALA A 46 8.90 -7.85 26.42
N GLN A 47 9.91 -8.66 26.04
CA GLN A 47 11.32 -8.27 26.21
C GLN A 47 11.71 -7.13 25.27
N VAL A 48 11.24 -7.11 24.02
CA VAL A 48 11.42 -5.96 23.10
C VAL A 48 10.84 -4.70 23.75
N ALA A 49 9.59 -4.74 24.20
CA ALA A 49 8.91 -3.59 24.81
C ALA A 49 9.67 -3.05 26.04
N GLN A 50 10.12 -3.94 26.93
CA GLN A 50 10.90 -3.53 28.11
C GLN A 50 12.29 -2.98 27.73
N ALA A 51 12.96 -3.57 26.73
CA ALA A 51 14.23 -3.08 26.24
C ALA A 51 14.10 -1.67 25.66
N LEU A 52 13.07 -1.41 24.84
CA LEU A 52 12.81 -0.09 24.26
C LEU A 52 12.48 0.95 25.33
N ARG A 53 11.74 0.59 26.41
CA ARG A 53 11.52 1.48 27.58
C ARG A 53 12.85 1.82 28.28
N ILE A 54 13.77 0.87 28.42
CA ILE A 54 15.12 1.12 28.97
C ILE A 54 15.89 2.08 28.08
N LEU A 55 15.83 1.90 26.76
CA LEU A 55 16.49 2.78 25.78
C LEU A 55 15.85 4.18 25.79
N LYS A 56 14.51 4.29 25.92
CA LYS A 56 13.79 5.55 26.07
C LYS A 56 14.25 6.34 27.28
N GLN A 57 14.32 5.70 28.45
CA GLN A 57 14.80 6.34 29.69
C GLN A 57 16.26 6.82 29.54
N ALA A 58 17.06 6.14 28.75
CA ALA A 58 18.44 6.52 28.47
C ALA A 58 18.60 7.50 27.30
N ARG A 59 17.53 7.88 26.62
CA ARG A 59 17.50 8.67 25.37
C ARG A 59 18.41 8.12 24.27
N VAL A 60 18.48 6.79 24.16
CA VAL A 60 19.35 6.10 23.21
C VAL A 60 18.54 5.67 22.01
N PRO A 61 18.92 6.06 20.78
CA PRO A 61 18.34 5.55 19.55
C PRO A 61 18.68 4.07 19.35
N PHE A 62 17.94 3.43 18.44
CA PHE A 62 18.17 2.02 18.09
C PHE A 62 17.80 1.76 16.62
N ALA A 63 18.36 0.69 16.06
CA ALA A 63 17.94 0.14 14.78
C ALA A 63 17.49 -1.31 14.97
N PRO A 64 16.32 -1.71 14.45
CA PRO A 64 15.95 -3.12 14.36
C PRO A 64 16.79 -3.81 13.30
N ARG A 65 17.07 -5.11 13.52
CA ARG A 65 17.80 -5.93 12.57
C ARG A 65 17.20 -7.34 12.54
N GLY A 66 17.01 -7.87 11.35
CA GLY A 66 16.79 -9.29 11.11
C GLY A 66 18.11 -9.96 10.76
N ALA A 67 18.20 -10.66 9.63
CA ALA A 67 19.44 -11.32 9.21
C ALA A 67 20.52 -10.36 8.66
N GLY A 68 20.22 -9.08 8.48
CA GLY A 68 21.16 -8.12 7.89
C GLY A 68 21.49 -8.38 6.42
N THR A 69 20.56 -8.95 5.67
CA THR A 69 20.70 -9.22 4.21
C THR A 69 20.33 -8.04 3.33
N GLY A 70 19.85 -6.93 3.91
CA GLY A 70 19.49 -5.71 3.17
C GLY A 70 20.68 -5.12 2.42
N LEU A 71 20.38 -4.38 1.34
CA LEU A 71 21.33 -3.79 0.40
C LEU A 71 21.27 -2.26 0.35
N SER A 72 20.80 -1.63 1.44
CA SER A 72 20.63 -0.18 1.53
C SER A 72 21.30 0.48 2.74
N GLY A 73 21.94 -0.29 3.61
CA GLY A 73 22.45 0.21 4.89
C GLY A 73 21.33 0.48 5.92
N GLY A 74 20.13 -0.05 5.69
CA GLY A 74 18.95 0.14 6.53
C GLY A 74 19.13 -0.36 7.96
N ALA A 75 19.81 -1.48 8.17
CA ALA A 75 20.01 -2.10 9.48
C ALA A 75 21.19 -1.52 10.29
N LEU A 76 21.88 -0.48 9.80
CA LEU A 76 23.13 0.02 10.40
C LEU A 76 22.91 1.19 11.36
N THR A 77 23.59 1.15 12.51
CA THR A 77 23.58 2.23 13.50
C THR A 77 24.89 2.26 14.29
N GLU A 78 25.27 3.44 14.79
CA GLU A 78 26.34 3.59 15.77
C GLU A 78 25.80 3.48 17.23
N SER A 79 24.52 3.20 17.40
CA SER A 79 23.86 3.15 18.70
C SER A 79 23.59 1.70 19.15
N VAL A 80 22.34 1.30 19.31
CA VAL A 80 21.97 -0.07 19.75
C VAL A 80 21.25 -0.78 18.60
N VAL A 81 21.72 -1.97 18.26
CA VAL A 81 21.00 -2.88 17.37
C VAL A 81 20.07 -3.77 18.20
N VAL A 82 18.81 -3.88 17.78
CA VAL A 82 17.84 -4.83 18.33
C VAL A 82 17.68 -5.99 17.32
N GLU A 83 18.35 -7.10 17.62
CA GLU A 83 18.43 -8.27 16.74
C GLU A 83 17.34 -9.28 17.09
N LEU A 84 16.50 -9.65 16.11
CA LEU A 84 15.33 -10.49 16.34
C LEU A 84 15.55 -11.98 16.06
N ALA A 85 16.76 -12.42 15.77
CA ALA A 85 17.07 -13.81 15.38
C ALA A 85 16.66 -14.89 16.39
N ARG A 86 16.38 -14.52 17.65
CA ARG A 86 15.87 -15.44 18.68
C ARG A 86 14.35 -15.61 18.66
N MET A 87 13.61 -14.76 17.93
CA MET A 87 12.16 -14.78 17.78
C MET A 87 11.81 -15.44 16.44
N ARG A 88 11.81 -16.77 16.34
CA ARG A 88 11.75 -17.52 15.07
C ARG A 88 10.73 -18.66 15.05
N ARG A 89 9.72 -18.61 15.89
CA ARG A 89 8.69 -19.66 15.96
C ARG A 89 7.62 -19.43 14.89
N ILE A 90 7.11 -20.52 14.33
CA ILE A 90 5.77 -20.55 13.71
C ILE A 90 4.81 -20.80 14.88
N ILE A 91 4.00 -19.79 15.22
CA ILE A 91 3.08 -19.82 16.36
C ILE A 91 1.85 -20.64 15.99
N GLU A 92 1.32 -20.41 14.79
CA GLU A 92 0.15 -21.07 14.25
C GLU A 92 0.28 -21.24 12.74
N LEU A 93 -0.18 -22.37 12.22
CA LEU A 93 -0.36 -22.62 10.79
C LEU A 93 -1.82 -23.00 10.53
N ASP A 94 -2.65 -22.00 10.20
CA ASP A 94 -4.07 -22.16 9.89
C ASP A 94 -4.26 -22.41 8.40
N THR A 95 -4.26 -23.69 8.05
CA THR A 95 -4.38 -24.11 6.64
C THR A 95 -5.79 -23.89 6.08
N LEU A 96 -6.82 -23.87 6.93
CA LEU A 96 -8.21 -23.61 6.53
C LEU A 96 -8.40 -22.17 6.10
N ASN A 97 -7.81 -21.22 6.83
CA ASN A 97 -7.85 -19.79 6.51
C ASN A 97 -6.67 -19.35 5.64
N ARG A 98 -5.78 -20.29 5.26
CA ARG A 98 -4.55 -20.01 4.47
C ARG A 98 -3.72 -18.92 5.12
N ARG A 99 -3.49 -19.01 6.42
CA ARG A 99 -2.74 -18.03 7.20
C ARG A 99 -1.69 -18.71 8.07
N ALA A 100 -0.64 -17.96 8.40
CA ALA A 100 0.34 -18.36 9.39
C ALA A 100 0.62 -17.20 10.34
N VAL A 101 0.64 -17.48 11.64
CA VAL A 101 1.11 -16.52 12.65
C VAL A 101 2.53 -16.91 13.02
N VAL A 102 3.46 -15.97 12.85
CA VAL A 102 4.89 -16.22 13.03
C VAL A 102 5.57 -15.12 13.83
N GLU A 103 6.65 -15.46 14.51
CA GLU A 103 7.61 -14.49 15.03
C GLU A 103 8.48 -13.97 13.87
N THR A 104 8.78 -12.66 13.87
CA THR A 104 9.38 -11.98 12.73
C THR A 104 10.86 -12.27 12.47
N GLY A 105 11.56 -12.89 13.42
CA GLY A 105 12.91 -13.43 13.20
C GLY A 105 12.92 -14.79 12.48
N LEU A 106 11.76 -15.34 12.10
CA LEU A 106 11.67 -16.57 11.29
C LEU A 106 12.28 -16.32 9.91
N ILE A 107 13.08 -17.28 9.43
CA ILE A 107 13.62 -17.25 8.07
C ILE A 107 12.51 -17.49 7.06
N ASN A 108 12.44 -16.65 6.01
CA ASN A 108 11.40 -16.69 4.97
C ASN A 108 11.16 -18.10 4.41
N ALA A 109 12.21 -18.78 3.91
CA ALA A 109 12.09 -20.11 3.31
C ALA A 109 11.58 -21.19 4.28
N GLN A 110 11.72 -21.01 5.59
CA GLN A 110 11.24 -21.98 6.57
C GLN A 110 9.72 -22.02 6.62
N LEU A 111 9.06 -20.87 6.43
CA LEU A 111 7.60 -20.81 6.38
C LEU A 111 7.05 -21.57 5.17
N SER A 112 7.59 -21.33 3.96
CA SER A 112 7.18 -22.04 2.75
C SER A 112 7.40 -23.54 2.86
N ARG A 113 8.52 -23.99 3.47
CA ARG A 113 8.76 -25.41 3.74
C ARG A 113 7.74 -26.02 4.71
N ALA A 114 7.35 -25.27 5.74
CA ALA A 114 6.34 -25.75 6.71
C ALA A 114 4.94 -25.82 6.09
N ALA A 115 4.60 -24.92 5.15
CA ALA A 115 3.31 -24.86 4.47
C ALA A 115 3.19 -25.86 3.29
N ALA A 116 4.32 -26.28 2.68
CA ALA A 116 4.35 -27.12 1.47
C ALA A 116 3.58 -28.44 1.59
N PRO A 117 3.59 -29.20 2.73
CA PRO A 117 2.79 -30.41 2.89
C PRO A 117 1.29 -30.19 2.72
N PHE A 118 0.82 -28.97 2.95
CA PHE A 118 -0.57 -28.52 2.78
C PHE A 118 -0.83 -27.91 1.40
N LYS A 119 0.14 -28.00 0.49
CA LYS A 119 0.09 -27.39 -0.85
C LYS A 119 -0.09 -25.86 -0.80
N LEU A 120 0.50 -25.25 0.21
CA LEU A 120 0.54 -23.80 0.43
C LEU A 120 2.00 -23.33 0.43
N HIS A 121 2.21 -22.05 0.14
CA HIS A 121 3.51 -21.41 0.29
C HIS A 121 3.35 -19.92 0.65
N TYR A 122 4.42 -19.31 1.15
CA TYR A 122 4.57 -17.88 1.31
C TYR A 122 5.25 -17.33 0.06
N VAL A 123 4.55 -16.49 -0.71
CA VAL A 123 4.97 -16.10 -2.06
C VAL A 123 6.19 -15.18 -2.09
N PRO A 124 6.29 -14.10 -1.28
CA PRO A 124 7.45 -13.21 -1.36
C PRO A 124 8.76 -14.00 -1.19
N ASP A 125 9.56 -14.06 -2.26
CA ASP A 125 10.76 -14.90 -2.34
C ASP A 125 11.99 -14.11 -2.81
N PRO A 126 12.43 -13.10 -2.04
CA PRO A 126 13.63 -12.36 -2.38
C PRO A 126 14.83 -13.29 -2.57
N SER A 127 15.83 -12.87 -3.35
CA SER A 127 17.03 -13.68 -3.61
C SER A 127 17.71 -14.20 -2.34
N SER A 128 17.52 -13.47 -1.23
CA SER A 128 18.00 -13.83 0.11
C SER A 128 17.05 -14.73 0.92
N GLN A 129 15.99 -15.29 0.35
CA GLN A 129 14.93 -16.03 1.08
C GLN A 129 15.44 -17.14 2.00
N MET A 130 16.60 -17.73 1.68
CA MET A 130 17.22 -18.78 2.49
C MET A 130 17.82 -18.28 3.82
N THR A 131 17.98 -16.96 3.95
CA THR A 131 18.65 -16.31 5.10
C THR A 131 17.86 -15.12 5.64
N CYS A 132 17.15 -14.36 4.82
CA CYS A 132 16.36 -13.21 5.28
C CYS A 132 15.24 -13.64 6.22
N THR A 133 14.83 -12.71 7.09
CA THR A 133 13.74 -12.93 8.04
C THR A 133 12.44 -12.28 7.59
N ILE A 134 11.31 -12.77 8.07
CA ILE A 134 9.98 -12.18 7.83
C ILE A 134 9.95 -10.70 8.24
N GLY A 135 10.58 -10.34 9.38
CA GLY A 135 10.64 -8.95 9.83
C GLY A 135 11.45 -8.05 8.91
N GLY A 136 12.52 -8.58 8.31
CA GLY A 136 13.29 -7.89 7.27
C GLY A 136 12.43 -7.69 6.00
N ASN A 137 11.69 -8.71 5.58
CA ASN A 137 10.79 -8.59 4.44
C ASN A 137 9.69 -7.53 4.67
N ILE A 138 9.12 -7.47 5.89
CA ILE A 138 8.14 -6.44 6.27
C ILE A 138 8.77 -5.05 6.25
N ALA A 139 9.99 -4.91 6.83
CA ALA A 139 10.65 -3.61 6.93
C ALA A 139 10.98 -2.99 5.56
N GLU A 140 11.41 -3.81 4.60
CA GLU A 140 11.81 -3.37 3.25
C GLU A 140 10.66 -3.45 2.23
N ASN A 141 9.49 -4.01 2.58
CA ASN A 141 8.48 -4.44 1.62
C ASN A 141 9.11 -5.31 0.52
N ALA A 142 9.86 -6.33 0.94
CA ALA A 142 10.66 -7.13 0.03
C ALA A 142 9.84 -7.78 -1.08
N GLY A 143 10.41 -7.79 -2.28
CA GLY A 143 9.85 -8.41 -3.45
C GLY A 143 10.41 -9.81 -3.71
N GLY A 144 10.77 -10.07 -4.95
CA GLY A 144 11.31 -11.31 -5.46
C GLY A 144 10.93 -11.53 -6.92
N ILE A 145 11.21 -12.73 -7.42
CA ILE A 145 11.00 -13.09 -8.82
C ILE A 145 9.52 -13.24 -9.19
N HIS A 146 8.64 -13.48 -8.20
CA HIS A 146 7.21 -13.74 -8.43
C HIS A 146 6.31 -12.52 -8.24
N CYS A 147 6.88 -11.31 -8.02
CA CYS A 147 6.12 -10.09 -7.75
C CYS A 147 5.16 -9.69 -8.87
N LEU A 148 5.54 -9.93 -10.13
CA LEU A 148 4.73 -9.57 -11.30
C LEU A 148 3.30 -10.11 -11.19
N LYS A 149 3.15 -11.38 -10.83
CA LYS A 149 1.85 -12.05 -10.72
C LYS A 149 1.22 -11.93 -9.34
N TYR A 150 2.03 -12.08 -8.30
CA TYR A 150 1.54 -12.29 -6.93
C TYR A 150 1.68 -11.09 -6.00
N GLY A 151 2.44 -10.06 -6.40
CA GLY A 151 2.65 -8.86 -5.58
C GLY A 151 3.84 -8.96 -4.61
N MET A 152 3.97 -7.96 -3.76
CA MET A 152 5.06 -7.78 -2.81
C MET A 152 4.66 -8.19 -1.38
N THR A 153 5.55 -8.07 -0.41
CA THR A 153 5.28 -8.42 1.00
C THR A 153 4.02 -7.75 1.56
N VAL A 154 3.75 -6.48 1.20
CA VAL A 154 2.56 -5.74 1.66
C VAL A 154 1.23 -6.38 1.26
N ASP A 155 1.21 -7.17 0.19
CA ASP A 155 0.04 -7.90 -0.29
C ASP A 155 -0.17 -9.23 0.46
N HIS A 156 0.85 -9.69 1.21
CA HIS A 156 0.87 -10.98 1.90
C HIS A 156 0.93 -10.88 3.44
N VAL A 157 0.81 -9.68 4.01
CA VAL A 157 0.73 -9.46 5.45
C VAL A 157 -0.69 -9.03 5.80
N ALA A 158 -1.38 -9.82 6.65
CA ALA A 158 -2.73 -9.51 7.12
C ALA A 158 -2.73 -8.67 8.40
N SER A 159 -1.76 -8.90 9.28
CA SER A 159 -1.55 -8.12 10.50
C SER A 159 -0.12 -8.22 10.99
N ALA A 160 0.29 -7.25 11.83
CA ALA A 160 1.58 -7.28 12.50
C ALA A 160 1.44 -6.75 13.94
N ARG A 161 2.09 -7.43 14.88
CA ARG A 161 2.28 -6.94 16.25
C ARG A 161 3.57 -6.14 16.30
N VAL A 162 3.45 -4.88 16.62
CA VAL A 162 4.54 -3.89 16.56
C VAL A 162 4.82 -3.33 17.95
N VAL A 163 6.10 -3.17 18.28
CA VAL A 163 6.54 -2.42 19.45
C VAL A 163 7.05 -1.06 18.97
N LEU A 164 6.37 0.01 19.38
CA LEU A 164 6.75 1.39 19.06
C LEU A 164 7.99 1.82 19.84
N ALA A 165 8.61 2.93 19.43
CA ALA A 165 9.83 3.45 20.05
C ALA A 165 9.69 3.71 21.56
N GLY A 166 8.48 3.95 22.06
CA GLY A 166 8.16 4.11 23.49
C GLY A 166 8.07 2.80 24.28
N GLY A 167 7.97 1.66 23.62
CA GLY A 167 7.73 0.35 24.22
C GLY A 167 6.24 0.02 24.36
N GLU A 168 5.36 0.78 23.71
CA GLU A 168 3.94 0.46 23.52
C GLU A 168 3.83 -0.70 22.51
N VAL A 169 2.94 -1.66 22.79
CA VAL A 169 2.66 -2.78 21.90
C VAL A 169 1.32 -2.50 21.20
N VAL A 170 1.33 -2.54 19.87
CA VAL A 170 0.15 -2.30 19.04
C VAL A 170 -0.01 -3.41 18.00
N ASP A 171 -1.25 -3.80 17.73
CA ASP A 171 -1.58 -4.70 16.63
C ASP A 171 -2.07 -3.87 15.45
N LEU A 172 -1.36 -3.96 14.32
CA LEU A 172 -1.70 -3.27 13.07
C LEU A 172 -2.36 -4.26 12.12
N HIS A 173 -3.46 -3.84 11.51
CA HIS A 173 -4.21 -4.63 10.52
C HIS A 173 -4.21 -3.91 9.17
N ALA A 174 -4.36 -4.69 8.08
CA ALA A 174 -4.57 -4.12 6.76
C ALA A 174 -5.89 -3.34 6.76
N GLY A 175 -5.80 -2.05 6.48
CA GLY A 175 -6.94 -1.14 6.45
C GLY A 175 -7.77 -1.25 5.18
N GLY A 176 -8.68 -0.31 5.01
CA GLY A 176 -9.59 -0.19 3.88
C GLY A 176 -11.02 -0.53 4.24
N ALA A 177 -11.85 -0.87 3.23
CA ALA A 177 -13.27 -1.12 3.45
C ALA A 177 -13.58 -2.25 4.46
N ASN A 178 -12.64 -3.14 4.71
CA ASN A 178 -12.82 -4.33 5.51
C ASN A 178 -12.27 -4.21 6.95
N ALA A 179 -11.77 -3.03 7.34
CA ALA A 179 -11.26 -2.79 8.70
C ALA A 179 -11.61 -1.36 9.16
N PRO A 180 -11.78 -1.11 10.46
CA PRO A 180 -12.01 0.24 10.96
C PRO A 180 -10.73 1.08 10.90
N GLY A 181 -10.86 2.35 10.46
CA GLY A 181 -9.78 3.33 10.46
C GLY A 181 -8.81 3.26 9.29
N TYR A 182 -7.63 3.85 9.48
CA TYR A 182 -6.58 3.96 8.44
C TYR A 182 -5.77 2.68 8.29
N ASP A 183 -5.24 2.43 7.10
CA ASP A 183 -4.33 1.31 6.83
C ASP A 183 -2.93 1.57 7.41
N LEU A 184 -2.81 1.45 8.74
CA LEU A 184 -1.53 1.59 9.42
C LEU A 184 -0.53 0.50 9.05
N LEU A 185 -1.01 -0.71 8.75
CA LEU A 185 -0.14 -1.80 8.33
C LEU A 185 0.48 -1.53 6.96
N GLY A 186 -0.32 -1.02 6.02
CA GLY A 186 0.15 -0.71 4.68
C GLY A 186 1.25 0.35 4.65
N VAL A 187 1.18 1.36 5.52
CA VAL A 187 2.22 2.38 5.64
C VAL A 187 3.40 1.93 6.51
N PHE A 188 3.19 0.93 7.38
CA PHE A 188 4.25 0.34 8.22
C PHE A 188 5.16 -0.60 7.41
N VAL A 189 4.59 -1.39 6.50
CA VAL A 189 5.37 -2.25 5.59
C VAL A 189 6.19 -1.36 4.64
N GLY A 190 7.51 -1.59 4.56
CA GLY A 190 8.42 -0.73 3.82
C GLY A 190 8.90 0.52 4.59
N SER A 191 8.66 0.59 5.92
CA SER A 191 9.15 1.69 6.75
C SER A 191 10.61 1.58 7.15
N GLU A 192 11.32 0.55 6.73
CA GLU A 192 12.73 0.28 7.04
C GLU A 192 13.04 0.38 8.55
N GLY A 193 12.08 -0.07 9.38
CA GLY A 193 12.22 -0.05 10.83
C GLY A 193 12.22 1.35 11.46
N THR A 194 11.73 2.38 10.79
CA THR A 194 11.66 3.75 11.33
C THR A 194 10.40 4.04 12.14
N PHE A 195 9.37 3.19 12.06
CA PHE A 195 8.09 3.35 12.78
C PHE A 195 8.00 2.50 14.04
N GLY A 196 8.81 1.45 14.15
CA GLY A 196 8.77 0.50 15.25
C GLY A 196 9.38 -0.85 14.87
N ILE A 197 9.20 -1.84 15.71
CA ILE A 197 9.72 -3.20 15.55
C ILE A 197 8.55 -4.17 15.43
N ALA A 198 8.35 -4.78 14.27
CA ALA A 198 7.44 -5.92 14.14
C ALA A 198 8.03 -7.12 14.89
N THR A 199 7.23 -7.74 15.76
CA THR A 199 7.63 -8.89 16.57
C THR A 199 6.91 -10.18 16.22
N GLU A 200 5.65 -10.06 15.76
CA GLU A 200 4.83 -11.15 15.25
C GLU A 200 4.11 -10.65 14.00
N ALA A 201 3.79 -11.56 13.08
CA ALA A 201 3.00 -11.23 11.88
C ALA A 201 2.05 -12.37 11.54
N THR A 202 0.84 -12.00 11.06
CA THR A 202 -0.08 -12.92 10.39
C THR A 202 0.13 -12.79 8.90
N LEU A 203 0.56 -13.87 8.26
CA LEU A 203 0.90 -13.93 6.84
C LEU A 203 -0.15 -14.70 6.06
N ILE A 204 -0.41 -14.25 4.83
CA ILE A 204 -1.32 -14.91 3.89
C ILE A 204 -0.52 -15.94 3.11
N LEU A 205 -1.01 -17.17 3.10
CA LEU A 205 -0.43 -18.28 2.33
C LEU A 205 -1.21 -18.49 1.03
N THR A 206 -0.48 -18.67 -0.05
CA THR A 206 -1.03 -18.89 -1.38
C THR A 206 -1.01 -20.38 -1.74
N PRO A 207 -2.06 -20.93 -2.35
CA PRO A 207 -2.03 -22.28 -2.88
C PRO A 207 -0.91 -22.44 -3.93
N LEU A 208 -0.15 -23.52 -3.83
CA LEU A 208 0.81 -23.89 -4.87
C LEU A 208 0.07 -24.13 -6.19
N ALA A 209 0.58 -23.56 -7.28
CA ALA A 209 0.02 -23.78 -8.60
C ALA A 209 0.05 -25.28 -8.96
N PRO A 210 -1.01 -25.84 -9.57
CA PRO A 210 -1.06 -27.24 -9.97
C PRO A 210 0.00 -27.62 -11.00
N ALA A 211 0.33 -26.70 -11.90
CA ALA A 211 1.30 -26.92 -12.99
C ALA A 211 2.17 -25.67 -13.22
N VAL A 212 3.36 -25.90 -13.77
CA VAL A 212 4.35 -24.87 -14.10
C VAL A 212 4.95 -25.19 -15.48
N ARG A 213 5.23 -24.16 -16.28
CA ARG A 213 6.02 -24.23 -17.52
C ARG A 213 7.12 -23.18 -17.47
N THR A 214 8.36 -23.62 -17.70
CA THR A 214 9.53 -22.72 -17.64
C THR A 214 10.22 -22.72 -18.99
N LEU A 215 10.33 -21.53 -19.61
CA LEU A 215 10.98 -21.31 -20.89
C LEU A 215 12.27 -20.50 -20.68
N LEU A 216 13.27 -20.79 -21.51
CA LEU A 216 14.52 -20.05 -21.58
C LEU A 216 14.73 -19.63 -23.04
N ALA A 217 14.72 -18.33 -23.32
CA ALA A 217 14.91 -17.74 -24.63
C ALA A 217 16.21 -16.93 -24.68
N ASP A 218 17.04 -17.11 -25.73
CA ASP A 218 18.26 -16.33 -25.93
C ASP A 218 18.16 -15.40 -27.15
N PHE A 219 18.80 -14.23 -27.02
CA PHE A 219 18.77 -13.14 -28.00
C PHE A 219 20.18 -12.66 -28.34
N ALA A 220 20.34 -12.14 -29.58
CA ALA A 220 21.58 -11.51 -30.02
C ALA A 220 21.71 -10.06 -29.54
N ASP A 221 20.65 -9.45 -29.07
CA ASP A 221 20.59 -8.06 -28.59
C ASP A 221 19.69 -7.96 -27.35
N VAL A 222 20.15 -7.24 -26.32
CA VAL A 222 19.40 -6.97 -25.09
C VAL A 222 18.09 -6.22 -25.38
N ASN A 223 18.08 -5.34 -26.40
CA ASN A 223 16.87 -4.62 -26.77
C ASN A 223 15.78 -5.53 -27.35
N ASP A 224 16.15 -6.58 -28.07
CA ASP A 224 15.19 -7.57 -28.57
C ASP A 224 14.54 -8.32 -27.42
N GLY A 225 15.33 -8.80 -26.46
CA GLY A 225 14.81 -9.40 -25.24
C GLY A 225 13.88 -8.47 -24.46
N SER A 226 14.24 -7.18 -24.34
CA SER A 226 13.41 -6.19 -23.63
C SER A 226 12.10 -5.89 -24.38
N ARG A 227 12.10 -5.89 -25.72
CA ARG A 227 10.86 -5.77 -26.51
C ARG A 227 9.97 -7.01 -26.37
N ALA A 228 10.56 -8.20 -26.31
CA ALA A 228 9.80 -9.43 -26.04
C ALA A 228 9.10 -9.39 -24.68
N VAL A 229 9.74 -8.87 -23.63
CA VAL A 229 9.12 -8.66 -22.30
C VAL A 229 7.86 -7.80 -22.40
N SER A 230 7.98 -6.63 -23.02
CA SER A 230 6.85 -5.70 -23.20
C SER A 230 5.72 -6.35 -24.03
N ALA A 231 6.07 -7.08 -25.09
CA ALA A 231 5.09 -7.75 -25.97
C ALA A 231 4.34 -8.89 -25.27
N ILE A 232 5.01 -9.69 -24.43
CA ILE A 232 4.38 -10.75 -23.63
C ILE A 232 3.28 -10.14 -22.74
N ILE A 233 3.60 -9.04 -22.03
CA ILE A 233 2.66 -8.39 -21.14
C ILE A 233 1.53 -7.71 -21.93
N ALA A 234 1.85 -7.01 -23.03
CA ALA A 234 0.86 -6.40 -23.91
C ALA A 234 -0.11 -7.41 -24.54
N ALA A 235 0.36 -8.64 -24.77
CA ALA A 235 -0.47 -9.75 -25.26
C ALA A 235 -1.45 -10.32 -24.20
N GLY A 236 -1.46 -9.76 -23.00
CA GLY A 236 -2.32 -10.19 -21.90
C GLY A 236 -1.83 -11.43 -21.16
N LEU A 237 -0.59 -11.86 -21.40
CA LEU A 237 0.02 -12.98 -20.67
C LEU A 237 0.61 -12.47 -19.35
N MET A 238 0.43 -13.25 -18.28
CA MET A 238 0.88 -12.88 -16.94
C MET A 238 1.79 -13.98 -16.38
N PRO A 239 3.08 -14.04 -16.79
CA PRO A 239 4.03 -14.98 -16.23
C PRO A 239 4.15 -14.84 -14.71
N SER A 240 4.39 -15.92 -14.00
CA SER A 240 4.71 -15.87 -12.56
C SER A 240 6.11 -15.31 -12.35
N ALA A 241 7.02 -15.49 -13.30
CA ALA A 241 8.33 -14.84 -13.33
C ALA A 241 8.76 -14.50 -14.75
N LEU A 242 9.47 -13.38 -14.91
CA LEU A 242 10.02 -12.93 -16.19
C LEU A 242 11.33 -12.20 -15.93
N GLU A 243 12.44 -12.95 -16.07
CA GLU A 243 13.77 -12.58 -15.61
C GLU A 243 14.75 -12.44 -16.78
N MET A 244 15.64 -11.45 -16.71
CA MET A 244 16.64 -11.24 -17.77
C MET A 244 18.07 -11.29 -17.21
N MET A 245 18.96 -11.87 -18.00
CA MET A 245 20.42 -11.81 -17.84
C MET A 245 21.05 -11.25 -19.11
N ASP A 246 21.99 -10.30 -19.01
CA ASP A 246 22.75 -9.81 -20.16
C ASP A 246 23.94 -10.70 -20.51
N GLY A 247 24.60 -10.42 -21.65
CA GLY A 247 25.71 -11.22 -22.17
C GLY A 247 26.89 -11.31 -21.20
N ALA A 248 27.22 -10.24 -20.46
CA ALA A 248 28.29 -10.25 -19.46
C ALA A 248 27.96 -11.21 -18.31
N THR A 249 26.73 -11.18 -17.85
CA THR A 249 26.23 -12.09 -16.81
C THR A 249 26.17 -13.54 -17.31
N ILE A 250 25.68 -13.78 -18.52
CA ILE A 250 25.61 -15.11 -19.14
C ILE A 250 27.00 -15.74 -19.17
N ARG A 251 27.99 -15.01 -19.67
CA ARG A 251 29.40 -15.52 -19.74
C ARG A 251 29.98 -15.82 -18.36
N ALA A 252 29.67 -15.00 -17.35
CA ALA A 252 30.10 -15.25 -15.98
C ALA A 252 29.44 -16.48 -15.37
N VAL A 253 28.14 -16.69 -15.60
CA VAL A 253 27.37 -17.84 -15.12
C VAL A 253 27.83 -19.12 -15.78
N GLU A 254 28.03 -19.15 -17.12
CA GLU A 254 28.45 -20.34 -17.84
C GLU A 254 29.88 -20.80 -17.49
N GLN A 255 30.72 -19.88 -16.99
CA GLN A 255 32.04 -20.20 -16.44
C GLN A 255 32.01 -20.60 -14.96
N SER A 256 30.84 -20.66 -14.33
CA SER A 256 30.66 -20.97 -12.91
C SER A 256 30.09 -22.38 -12.70
N VAL A 257 29.86 -22.74 -11.44
CA VAL A 257 29.16 -23.98 -11.04
C VAL A 257 27.65 -23.93 -11.37
N PHE A 258 27.14 -22.80 -11.83
CA PHE A 258 25.74 -22.56 -12.14
C PHE A 258 25.43 -22.65 -13.63
N ALA A 259 26.35 -23.14 -14.46
CA ALA A 259 26.16 -23.27 -15.90
C ALA A 259 24.86 -24.00 -16.26
N ALA A 260 24.06 -23.42 -17.15
CA ALA A 260 22.78 -23.95 -17.62
C ALA A 260 22.79 -24.31 -19.11
N GLY A 261 23.95 -24.19 -19.79
CA GLY A 261 24.11 -24.38 -21.21
C GLY A 261 23.52 -23.26 -22.05
N LEU A 262 23.68 -22.04 -21.59
CA LEU A 262 23.37 -20.82 -22.37
C LEU A 262 24.48 -20.58 -23.40
N PRO A 263 24.13 -20.16 -24.65
CA PRO A 263 25.14 -19.81 -25.63
C PRO A 263 26.01 -18.64 -25.16
N PRO A 264 27.34 -18.76 -25.11
CA PRO A 264 28.24 -17.69 -24.67
C PRO A 264 28.16 -16.42 -25.54
N GLU A 265 27.71 -16.56 -26.78
CA GLU A 265 27.47 -15.47 -27.73
C GLU A 265 26.08 -14.82 -27.58
N ALA A 266 25.26 -15.26 -26.64
CA ALA A 266 24.01 -14.61 -26.33
C ALA A 266 24.27 -13.27 -25.63
N GLU A 267 23.61 -12.21 -26.08
CA GLU A 267 23.67 -10.87 -25.43
C GLU A 267 22.49 -10.63 -24.48
N ALA A 268 21.44 -11.48 -24.54
CA ALA A 268 20.41 -11.55 -23.51
C ALA A 268 19.84 -12.96 -23.40
N ALA A 269 19.41 -13.32 -22.18
CA ALA A 269 18.60 -14.52 -21.94
C ALA A 269 17.39 -14.16 -21.07
N LEU A 270 16.19 -14.56 -21.51
CA LEU A 270 14.96 -14.47 -20.75
C LEU A 270 14.62 -15.83 -20.15
N LEU A 271 14.45 -15.86 -18.83
CA LEU A 271 13.85 -16.97 -18.09
C LEU A 271 12.41 -16.61 -17.78
N ILE A 272 11.46 -17.39 -18.33
CA ILE A 272 10.03 -17.12 -18.28
C ILE A 272 9.34 -18.28 -17.58
N GLU A 273 8.58 -18.02 -16.54
CA GLU A 273 7.83 -19.04 -15.83
C GLU A 273 6.34 -18.72 -15.88
N LEU A 274 5.56 -19.68 -16.34
CA LEU A 274 4.09 -19.68 -16.34
C LEU A 274 3.63 -20.71 -15.33
N ASP A 275 2.68 -20.35 -14.49
CA ASP A 275 2.10 -21.24 -13.50
C ASP A 275 0.58 -21.07 -13.40
N GLY A 276 -0.12 -22.14 -13.07
CA GLY A 276 -1.58 -22.15 -13.00
C GLY A 276 -2.18 -23.54 -13.12
N LEU A 277 -3.39 -23.59 -13.68
CA LEU A 277 -4.04 -24.83 -14.04
C LEU A 277 -3.33 -25.50 -15.24
N GLU A 278 -3.28 -26.83 -15.23
CA GLU A 278 -2.72 -27.59 -16.37
C GLU A 278 -3.42 -27.23 -17.68
N ALA A 279 -4.76 -27.07 -17.63
CA ALA A 279 -5.56 -26.70 -18.77
C ALA A 279 -5.24 -25.30 -19.28
N GLY A 280 -4.77 -25.20 -20.54
CA GLY A 280 -4.42 -23.95 -21.20
C GLY A 280 -2.96 -23.50 -21.02
N LEU A 281 -2.21 -24.07 -20.07
CA LEU A 281 -0.84 -23.64 -19.79
C LEU A 281 0.12 -23.90 -20.95
N ASP A 282 -0.06 -25.01 -21.69
CA ASP A 282 0.73 -25.29 -22.88
C ASP A 282 0.41 -24.32 -24.04
N THR A 283 -0.85 -23.89 -24.17
CA THR A 283 -1.26 -22.86 -25.13
C THR A 283 -0.62 -21.51 -24.81
N GLU A 284 -0.59 -21.13 -23.53
CA GLU A 284 0.09 -19.91 -23.08
C GLU A 284 1.60 -19.99 -23.33
N ALA A 285 2.24 -21.13 -23.03
CA ALA A 285 3.67 -21.35 -23.28
C ALA A 285 4.03 -21.25 -24.77
N ALA A 286 3.23 -21.86 -25.65
CA ALA A 286 3.41 -21.74 -27.09
C ALA A 286 3.25 -20.30 -27.59
N ARG A 287 2.34 -19.53 -27.01
CA ARG A 287 2.16 -18.14 -27.37
C ARG A 287 3.34 -17.28 -26.91
N VAL A 288 3.88 -17.52 -25.70
CA VAL A 288 5.12 -16.88 -25.22
C VAL A 288 6.28 -17.19 -26.14
N GLU A 289 6.45 -18.46 -26.55
CA GLU A 289 7.48 -18.87 -27.49
C GLU A 289 7.35 -18.13 -28.84
N SER A 290 6.14 -18.03 -29.41
CA SER A 290 5.89 -17.27 -30.65
C SER A 290 6.31 -15.82 -30.52
N ILE A 291 5.90 -15.14 -29.44
CA ILE A 291 6.27 -13.73 -29.17
C ILE A 291 7.79 -13.58 -29.05
N CYS A 292 8.48 -14.47 -28.33
CA CYS A 292 9.93 -14.42 -28.22
C CYS A 292 10.60 -14.54 -29.61
N ARG A 293 10.13 -15.46 -30.45
CA ARG A 293 10.65 -15.64 -31.82
C ARG A 293 10.36 -14.44 -32.71
N GLU A 294 9.17 -13.85 -32.64
CA GLU A 294 8.79 -12.64 -33.38
C GLU A 294 9.69 -11.44 -33.03
N HIS A 295 10.21 -11.42 -31.77
CA HIS A 295 11.12 -10.40 -31.28
C HIS A 295 12.61 -10.81 -31.32
N GLY A 296 12.97 -11.79 -32.17
CA GLY A 296 14.36 -12.09 -32.47
C GLY A 296 15.03 -13.14 -31.57
N ALA A 297 14.27 -13.90 -30.78
CA ALA A 297 14.86 -15.04 -30.07
C ALA A 297 15.45 -16.06 -31.04
N ARG A 298 16.72 -16.42 -30.83
CA ARG A 298 17.45 -17.39 -31.65
C ARG A 298 17.02 -18.80 -31.28
N HIS A 299 16.93 -19.08 -29.99
CA HIS A 299 16.46 -20.35 -29.45
C HIS A 299 15.47 -20.07 -28.31
N VAL A 300 14.44 -20.92 -28.23
CA VAL A 300 13.52 -20.98 -27.10
C VAL A 300 13.45 -22.41 -26.63
N ARG A 301 13.81 -22.68 -25.39
CA ARG A 301 13.80 -24.01 -24.77
C ARG A 301 12.73 -24.06 -23.69
N LEU A 302 11.81 -25.02 -23.79
CA LEU A 302 10.89 -25.38 -22.70
C LEU A 302 11.58 -26.45 -21.84
N ALA A 303 11.64 -26.23 -20.52
CA ALA A 303 12.20 -27.19 -19.58
C ALA A 303 11.45 -28.52 -19.64
N GLN A 304 12.19 -29.62 -19.87
CA GLN A 304 11.65 -30.95 -20.05
C GLN A 304 11.18 -31.61 -18.75
N ASP A 305 11.87 -31.26 -17.65
CA ASP A 305 11.60 -31.80 -16.33
C ASP A 305 12.01 -30.82 -15.23
N GLU A 306 11.73 -31.15 -13.98
CA GLU A 306 12.07 -30.34 -12.82
C GLU A 306 13.58 -30.15 -12.62
N ARG A 307 14.41 -31.09 -13.10
CA ARG A 307 15.87 -31.03 -13.05
C ARG A 307 16.39 -29.94 -13.99
N GLU A 308 15.87 -29.86 -15.21
CA GLU A 308 16.24 -28.81 -16.16
C GLU A 308 15.73 -27.46 -15.72
N ARG A 309 14.47 -27.40 -15.25
CA ARG A 309 13.90 -26.20 -14.60
C ARG A 309 14.82 -25.71 -13.47
N GLY A 310 15.23 -26.63 -12.57
CA GLY A 310 16.13 -26.31 -11.47
C GLY A 310 17.48 -25.75 -11.92
N LYS A 311 18.03 -26.19 -13.07
CA LYS A 311 19.27 -25.64 -13.63
C LYS A 311 19.06 -24.20 -14.13
N PHE A 312 17.96 -23.89 -14.83
CA PHE A 312 17.66 -22.55 -15.29
C PHE A 312 17.56 -21.57 -14.12
N TRP A 313 16.85 -21.97 -13.06
CA TRP A 313 16.74 -21.17 -11.85
C TRP A 313 18.07 -21.07 -11.08
N ALA A 314 18.89 -22.12 -11.06
CA ALA A 314 20.21 -22.05 -10.42
C ALA A 314 21.12 -21.04 -11.14
N ALA A 315 21.10 -21.00 -12.46
CA ALA A 315 21.82 -20.00 -13.26
C ALA A 315 21.39 -18.58 -12.89
N ARG A 316 20.09 -18.32 -12.86
CA ARG A 316 19.55 -16.98 -12.51
C ARG A 316 19.84 -16.59 -11.07
N LYS A 317 19.60 -17.49 -10.10
CA LYS A 317 19.83 -17.21 -8.66
C LYS A 317 21.33 -17.16 -8.32
N GLY A 318 22.16 -17.90 -9.04
CA GLY A 318 23.61 -17.92 -8.87
C GLY A 318 24.36 -16.78 -9.58
N ALA A 319 23.68 -16.00 -10.42
CA ALA A 319 24.29 -14.97 -11.27
C ALA A 319 25.05 -13.92 -10.45
N PHE A 320 24.52 -13.46 -9.31
CA PHE A 320 25.19 -12.53 -8.42
C PHE A 320 26.56 -13.04 -7.97
N GLY A 321 26.62 -14.29 -7.50
CA GLY A 321 27.89 -14.92 -7.08
C GLY A 321 28.84 -15.15 -8.24
N ALA A 322 28.33 -15.46 -9.44
CA ALA A 322 29.13 -15.67 -10.64
C ALA A 322 29.80 -14.37 -11.12
N MET A 323 29.13 -13.22 -10.98
CA MET A 323 29.68 -11.91 -11.37
C MET A 323 30.91 -11.48 -10.54
N GLY A 324 31.15 -12.05 -9.36
CA GLY A 324 32.41 -11.88 -8.63
C GLY A 324 33.67 -12.33 -9.39
N ARG A 325 33.51 -13.00 -10.55
CA ARG A 325 34.61 -13.30 -11.49
C ARG A 325 34.97 -12.11 -12.40
N LEU A 326 34.07 -11.15 -12.56
CA LEU A 326 34.24 -10.00 -13.45
C LEU A 326 35.09 -8.92 -12.78
N ALA A 327 34.93 -8.72 -11.46
CA ALA A 327 35.69 -7.75 -10.68
C ALA A 327 35.70 -8.15 -9.19
N PRO A 328 36.69 -7.61 -8.42
CA PRO A 328 36.76 -7.84 -6.97
C PRO A 328 35.55 -7.30 -6.22
N ASP A 329 35.01 -6.17 -6.65
CA ASP A 329 33.90 -5.47 -6.02
C ASP A 329 32.80 -5.16 -7.04
N LEU A 330 31.55 -5.13 -6.55
CA LEU A 330 30.36 -4.83 -7.34
C LEU A 330 29.54 -3.74 -6.65
N MET A 331 29.21 -2.67 -7.36
CA MET A 331 28.21 -1.71 -6.92
C MET A 331 26.88 -2.01 -7.59
N LEU A 332 25.93 -2.48 -6.79
CA LEU A 332 24.60 -2.81 -7.25
C LEU A 332 23.69 -1.57 -7.16
N GLN A 333 23.01 -1.26 -8.26
CA GLN A 333 21.89 -0.34 -8.28
C GLN A 333 20.57 -1.15 -8.33
N ASP A 334 19.47 -0.53 -7.86
CA ASP A 334 18.13 -1.12 -7.87
C ASP A 334 17.16 -0.01 -8.25
N ALA A 335 16.95 0.19 -9.52
CA ALA A 335 16.01 1.16 -10.06
C ALA A 335 14.86 0.44 -10.75
N VAL A 336 13.70 1.06 -10.80
CA VAL A 336 12.58 0.55 -11.61
C VAL A 336 12.25 1.57 -12.68
N VAL A 337 12.01 1.07 -13.89
CA VAL A 337 11.54 1.87 -15.01
C VAL A 337 10.25 1.29 -15.59
N PRO A 338 9.42 2.08 -16.26
CA PRO A 338 8.32 1.52 -17.04
C PRO A 338 8.87 0.46 -18.02
N ARG A 339 8.19 -0.69 -18.14
CA ARG A 339 8.66 -1.79 -19.01
C ARG A 339 8.83 -1.35 -20.45
N SER A 340 7.93 -0.50 -20.94
CA SER A 340 7.99 0.13 -22.26
C SER A 340 9.28 0.92 -22.50
N ARG A 341 9.93 1.36 -21.41
CA ARG A 341 11.18 2.14 -21.44
C ARG A 341 12.44 1.32 -21.17
N LEU A 342 12.32 0.01 -20.94
CA LEU A 342 13.47 -0.88 -20.66
C LEU A 342 14.58 -0.76 -21.73
N PRO A 343 14.29 -0.84 -23.07
CA PRO A 343 15.35 -0.71 -24.07
C PRO A 343 16.11 0.61 -24.00
N GLU A 344 15.39 1.73 -23.82
CA GLU A 344 15.97 3.07 -23.71
C GLU A 344 16.85 3.19 -22.46
N ALA A 345 16.36 2.75 -21.31
CA ALA A 345 17.06 2.82 -20.04
C ALA A 345 18.33 1.95 -20.06
N LEU A 346 18.25 0.70 -20.52
CA LEU A 346 19.40 -0.21 -20.61
C LEU A 346 20.48 0.34 -21.53
N ALA A 347 20.09 0.81 -22.74
CA ALA A 347 21.04 1.41 -23.66
C ALA A 347 21.74 2.65 -23.04
N ALA A 348 21.05 3.45 -22.26
CA ALA A 348 21.64 4.60 -21.57
C ALA A 348 22.55 4.16 -20.43
N ILE A 349 22.19 3.15 -19.65
CA ILE A 349 23.00 2.57 -18.57
C ILE A 349 24.33 2.03 -19.13
N TYR A 350 24.31 1.26 -20.22
CA TYR A 350 25.54 0.76 -20.85
C TYR A 350 26.41 1.89 -21.41
N ARG A 351 25.82 2.93 -22.03
CA ARG A 351 26.56 4.11 -22.48
C ARG A 351 27.22 4.84 -21.32
N THR A 352 26.55 4.96 -20.18
CA THR A 352 27.11 5.57 -18.96
C THR A 352 28.29 4.75 -18.43
N GLY A 353 28.17 3.40 -18.37
CA GLY A 353 29.29 2.53 -18.04
C GLY A 353 30.50 2.75 -18.94
N ALA A 354 30.30 2.76 -20.27
CA ALA A 354 31.35 3.00 -21.25
C ALA A 354 31.97 4.40 -21.11
N LYS A 355 31.16 5.45 -20.89
CA LYS A 355 31.62 6.84 -20.66
C LYS A 355 32.56 6.93 -19.47
N HIS A 356 32.30 6.23 -18.39
CA HIS A 356 33.11 6.20 -17.18
C HIS A 356 34.21 5.12 -17.19
N ASN A 357 34.38 4.41 -18.32
CA ASN A 357 35.30 3.27 -18.46
C ASN A 357 35.09 2.21 -17.36
N LEU A 358 33.83 1.78 -17.20
CA LEU A 358 33.39 0.79 -16.23
C LEU A 358 32.59 -0.33 -16.93
N LEU A 359 32.84 -1.58 -16.53
CA LEU A 359 32.04 -2.69 -16.97
C LEU A 359 30.75 -2.71 -16.18
N VAL A 360 29.61 -2.83 -16.89
CA VAL A 360 28.26 -2.97 -16.29
C VAL A 360 27.71 -4.32 -16.73
N ALA A 361 27.22 -5.11 -15.79
CA ALA A 361 26.51 -6.35 -16.00
C ALA A 361 25.10 -6.26 -15.43
N ASN A 362 24.11 -6.95 -16.03
CA ASN A 362 22.72 -6.86 -15.56
C ASN A 362 22.11 -8.24 -15.39
N VAL A 363 21.48 -8.45 -14.24
CA VAL A 363 20.56 -9.57 -14.00
C VAL A 363 19.36 -9.06 -13.18
N PHE A 364 18.16 -9.05 -13.75
CA PHE A 364 17.07 -8.26 -13.22
C PHE A 364 15.68 -8.82 -13.49
N HIS A 365 14.67 -8.29 -12.76
CA HIS A 365 13.26 -8.64 -12.90
C HIS A 365 12.64 -7.87 -14.07
N ALA A 366 12.77 -8.39 -15.28
CA ALA A 366 12.33 -7.70 -16.49
C ALA A 366 10.81 -7.49 -16.52
N GLY A 367 10.04 -8.45 -15.98
CA GLY A 367 8.59 -8.38 -15.87
C GLY A 367 8.06 -7.21 -15.04
N ASP A 368 8.83 -6.75 -14.07
CA ASP A 368 8.48 -5.60 -13.20
C ASP A 368 9.15 -4.30 -13.67
N GLY A 369 10.08 -4.37 -14.63
CA GLY A 369 10.94 -3.23 -14.99
C GLY A 369 11.99 -2.88 -13.94
N ASN A 370 12.25 -3.78 -12.99
CA ASN A 370 13.18 -3.57 -11.88
C ASN A 370 14.60 -3.98 -12.29
N LEU A 371 15.41 -2.99 -12.64
CA LEU A 371 16.77 -3.11 -13.12
C LEU A 371 17.78 -3.27 -11.98
N HIS A 372 18.73 -4.17 -12.16
CA HIS A 372 19.86 -4.36 -11.24
C HIS A 372 21.18 -4.23 -11.97
N PRO A 373 21.60 -3.03 -12.40
CA PRO A 373 22.92 -2.85 -12.98
C PRO A 373 24.01 -3.00 -11.91
N TYR A 374 24.93 -3.91 -12.16
CA TYR A 374 26.13 -4.17 -11.37
C TYR A 374 27.30 -3.46 -12.02
N ILE A 375 27.81 -2.42 -11.37
CA ILE A 375 29.01 -1.72 -11.80
C ILE A 375 30.19 -2.48 -11.22
N CYS A 376 31.02 -3.06 -12.10
CA CYS A 376 32.17 -3.86 -11.74
C CYS A 376 33.39 -2.96 -11.50
N TYR A 377 34.10 -3.12 -10.36
CA TYR A 377 35.24 -2.26 -10.01
C TYR A 377 36.19 -2.90 -9.00
N ASP A 378 37.29 -2.18 -8.67
CA ASP A 378 38.21 -2.53 -7.59
C ASP A 378 38.19 -1.42 -6.53
N ALA A 379 37.61 -1.70 -5.36
CA ALA A 379 37.48 -0.75 -4.24
C ALA A 379 38.83 -0.28 -3.67
N ARG A 380 39.93 -0.96 -4.00
CA ARG A 380 41.30 -0.54 -3.62
C ARG A 380 41.81 0.63 -4.47
N GLN A 381 41.12 0.99 -5.55
CA GLN A 381 41.48 2.08 -6.45
C GLN A 381 40.53 3.30 -6.20
N PRO A 382 40.99 4.34 -5.47
CA PRO A 382 40.12 5.47 -5.10
C PRO A 382 39.51 6.21 -6.30
N GLU A 383 40.25 6.34 -7.40
CA GLU A 383 39.76 6.99 -8.62
C GLU A 383 38.67 6.17 -9.31
N GLU A 384 38.74 4.84 -9.21
CA GLU A 384 37.69 3.97 -9.72
C GLU A 384 36.44 4.06 -8.87
N VAL A 385 36.57 4.06 -7.55
CA VAL A 385 35.46 4.28 -6.60
C VAL A 385 34.73 5.60 -6.90
N LYS A 386 35.46 6.67 -7.21
CA LYS A 386 34.88 7.96 -7.58
C LYS A 386 34.07 7.85 -8.87
N ARG A 387 34.63 7.26 -9.94
CA ARG A 387 33.91 7.04 -11.21
C ARG A 387 32.67 6.20 -11.05
N VAL A 388 32.73 5.15 -10.20
CA VAL A 388 31.60 4.26 -9.90
C VAL A 388 30.46 5.02 -9.25
N LYS A 389 30.73 5.90 -8.28
CA LYS A 389 29.72 6.74 -7.63
C LYS A 389 29.08 7.73 -8.60
N GLU A 390 29.90 8.35 -9.47
CA GLU A 390 29.42 9.28 -10.49
C GLU A 390 28.54 8.55 -11.52
N ALA A 391 28.98 7.40 -12.03
CA ALA A 391 28.22 6.57 -12.95
C ALA A 391 26.91 6.06 -12.33
N GLY A 392 26.96 5.59 -11.08
CA GLY A 392 25.77 5.13 -10.37
C GLY A 392 24.72 6.23 -10.20
N ARG A 393 25.14 7.45 -9.88
CA ARG A 393 24.26 8.62 -9.81
C ARG A 393 23.63 8.93 -11.15
N GLU A 394 24.44 9.01 -12.23
CA GLU A 394 23.94 9.26 -13.58
C GLU A 394 22.93 8.20 -14.04
N MET A 395 23.19 6.91 -13.74
CA MET A 395 22.24 5.82 -14.04
C MET A 395 20.90 6.00 -13.30
N MET A 396 20.93 6.41 -12.02
CA MET A 396 19.69 6.68 -11.26
C MET A 396 18.92 7.87 -11.82
N GLU A 397 19.61 8.95 -12.19
CA GLU A 397 18.98 10.12 -12.82
C GLU A 397 18.31 9.75 -14.14
N ILE A 398 18.95 8.91 -14.97
CA ILE A 398 18.37 8.37 -16.21
C ILE A 398 17.09 7.57 -15.92
N CYS A 399 17.12 6.66 -14.94
CA CYS A 399 15.94 5.86 -14.59
C CYS A 399 14.77 6.73 -14.14
N VAL A 400 15.02 7.78 -13.37
CA VAL A 400 13.98 8.74 -12.95
C VAL A 400 13.45 9.55 -14.14
N GLN A 401 14.32 10.00 -15.05
CA GLN A 401 13.93 10.78 -16.23
C GLN A 401 12.99 10.03 -17.17
N VAL A 402 13.12 8.72 -17.29
CA VAL A 402 12.21 7.88 -18.08
C VAL A 402 10.91 7.53 -17.35
N GLY A 403 10.65 8.13 -16.18
CA GLY A 403 9.43 7.93 -15.40
C GLY A 403 9.51 6.84 -14.34
N GLY A 404 10.71 6.39 -14.00
CA GLY A 404 10.98 5.36 -13.02
C GLY A 404 11.17 5.86 -11.59
N THR A 405 11.75 4.99 -10.73
CA THR A 405 12.06 5.25 -9.32
C THR A 405 13.47 4.77 -8.95
N ILE A 406 13.97 5.25 -7.81
CA ILE A 406 15.35 4.99 -7.34
C ILE A 406 15.52 3.63 -6.64
N THR A 407 14.43 2.95 -6.29
CA THR A 407 14.48 1.64 -5.63
C THR A 407 13.18 0.87 -5.84
N GLY A 408 13.31 -0.38 -6.28
CA GLY A 408 12.21 -1.32 -6.47
C GLY A 408 11.95 -2.18 -5.24
N GLU A 409 13.02 -2.70 -4.61
CA GLU A 409 12.89 -3.67 -3.52
C GLU A 409 13.96 -3.57 -2.42
N HIS A 410 15.10 -2.89 -2.65
CA HIS A 410 16.20 -2.83 -1.69
C HIS A 410 15.98 -1.80 -0.58
N GLY A 411 15.05 -0.85 -0.75
CA GLY A 411 14.87 0.28 0.14
C GLY A 411 15.81 1.45 -0.14
N VAL A 412 15.58 2.56 0.56
CA VAL A 412 16.37 3.79 0.48
C VAL A 412 17.56 3.74 1.45
N GLY A 413 17.32 3.34 2.68
CA GLY A 413 18.31 3.18 3.74
C GLY A 413 19.20 4.40 3.95
N LEU A 414 20.51 4.15 3.92
CA LEU A 414 21.58 5.16 3.88
C LEU A 414 22.07 5.41 2.46
N ASP A 415 21.96 4.40 1.60
CA ASP A 415 22.61 4.37 0.30
C ASP A 415 21.94 5.33 -0.70
N LYS A 416 20.62 5.40 -0.68
CA LYS A 416 19.85 6.15 -1.69
C LYS A 416 19.16 7.40 -1.15
N ILE A 417 19.45 7.79 0.11
CA ILE A 417 18.83 8.94 0.76
C ILE A 417 19.02 10.25 -0.03
N ASP A 418 20.19 10.41 -0.67
CA ASP A 418 20.53 11.59 -1.47
C ASP A 418 19.83 11.60 -2.85
N TYR A 419 19.21 10.49 -3.26
CA TYR A 419 18.45 10.38 -4.50
C TYR A 419 16.95 10.62 -4.30
N LEU A 420 16.45 10.58 -3.06
CA LEU A 420 15.02 10.76 -2.79
C LEU A 420 14.45 12.08 -3.34
N PRO A 421 15.19 13.22 -3.30
CA PRO A 421 14.75 14.48 -3.90
C PRO A 421 14.59 14.46 -5.42
N LEU A 422 15.10 13.43 -6.13
CA LEU A 422 14.88 13.27 -7.57
C LEU A 422 13.42 12.90 -7.90
N ILE A 423 12.71 12.28 -6.96
CA ILE A 423 11.35 11.75 -7.17
C ILE A 423 10.29 12.43 -6.31
N PHE A 424 10.67 13.00 -5.16
CA PHE A 424 9.75 13.63 -4.20
C PHE A 424 10.12 15.08 -3.94
N SER A 425 9.13 15.95 -3.95
CA SER A 425 9.25 17.34 -3.57
C SER A 425 9.48 17.51 -2.06
N PRO A 426 9.92 18.71 -1.61
CA PRO A 426 9.97 19.00 -0.17
C PRO A 426 8.62 18.83 0.56
N ASP A 427 7.49 19.11 -0.09
CA ASP A 427 6.16 18.93 0.48
C ASP A 427 5.79 17.44 0.63
N ASP A 428 6.17 16.60 -0.33
CA ASP A 428 5.98 15.15 -0.26
C ASP A 428 6.76 14.55 0.91
N MET A 429 8.04 14.96 1.05
CA MET A 429 8.91 14.52 2.14
C MET A 429 8.44 15.04 3.51
N ASP A 430 7.90 16.27 3.58
CA ASP A 430 7.29 16.82 4.81
C ASP A 430 6.08 15.98 5.25
N ALA A 431 5.20 15.60 4.32
CA ALA A 431 4.07 14.73 4.61
C ALA A 431 4.53 13.35 5.15
N MET A 432 5.55 12.75 4.57
CA MET A 432 6.14 11.50 5.05
C MET A 432 6.72 11.67 6.47
N LEU A 433 7.43 12.77 6.75
CA LEU A 433 7.98 13.06 8.09
C LEU A 433 6.88 13.28 9.13
N ARG A 434 5.76 13.90 8.76
CA ARG A 434 4.59 14.04 9.63
C ARG A 434 3.98 12.68 9.99
N VAL A 435 3.87 11.78 9.03
CA VAL A 435 3.40 10.41 9.29
C VAL A 435 4.39 9.67 10.20
N ARG A 436 5.70 9.78 9.95
CA ARG A 436 6.73 9.23 10.84
C ARG A 436 6.60 9.74 12.28
N ALA A 437 6.37 11.04 12.45
CA ALA A 437 6.22 11.65 13.77
C ALA A 437 4.99 11.13 14.54
N ALA A 438 3.95 10.63 13.85
CA ALA A 438 2.82 9.99 14.51
C ALA A 438 3.20 8.65 15.17
N PHE A 439 4.10 7.87 14.56
CA PHE A 439 4.61 6.60 15.11
C PHE A 439 5.76 6.80 16.10
N ASP A 440 6.72 7.66 15.77
CA ASP A 440 7.93 7.93 16.58
C ASP A 440 8.17 9.44 16.76
N PRO A 441 7.43 10.10 17.67
CA PRO A 441 7.54 11.54 17.85
C PRO A 441 8.91 12.01 18.37
N GLU A 442 9.71 11.13 18.95
CA GLU A 442 11.05 11.43 19.47
C GLU A 442 12.16 11.11 18.45
N GLY A 443 11.85 10.50 17.28
CA GLY A 443 12.81 10.18 16.24
C GLY A 443 13.90 9.19 16.67
N ARG A 444 13.59 8.23 17.56
CA ARG A 444 14.58 7.28 18.11
C ARG A 444 14.68 5.97 17.35
N CYS A 445 13.66 5.63 16.57
CA CYS A 445 13.61 4.40 15.81
C CYS A 445 14.32 4.59 14.47
N ASN A 446 15.44 3.91 14.29
CA ASN A 446 16.28 3.90 13.10
C ASN A 446 16.51 5.30 12.47
N PRO A 447 17.06 6.27 13.23
CA PRO A 447 17.19 7.64 12.76
C PRO A 447 18.17 7.78 11.60
N GLY A 448 17.94 8.80 10.74
CA GLY A 448 18.80 9.14 9.61
C GLY A 448 18.69 8.14 8.43
N LYS A 449 17.53 7.51 8.28
CA LYS A 449 17.20 6.61 7.17
C LYS A 449 16.04 7.19 6.35
N ILE A 450 15.96 6.76 5.09
CA ILE A 450 14.91 7.06 4.11
C ILE A 450 14.89 8.52 3.70
N ILE A 451 14.54 9.44 4.59
CA ILE A 451 14.29 10.86 4.26
C ILE A 451 15.49 11.69 4.68
N PRO A 452 16.05 12.53 3.77
CA PRO A 452 17.16 13.42 4.11
C PRO A 452 16.69 14.46 5.14
N THR A 453 17.30 14.45 6.33
CA THR A 453 17.07 15.45 7.38
C THR A 453 18.31 16.33 7.49
N ALA A 454 18.10 17.65 7.66
CA ALA A 454 19.21 18.55 7.94
C ALA A 454 19.96 18.07 9.19
N ARG A 455 21.28 17.89 9.10
CA ARG A 455 22.14 17.42 10.20
C ARG A 455 22.26 18.45 11.32
N THR A 456 21.16 18.85 11.93
CA THR A 456 21.15 19.69 13.12
C THR A 456 20.43 18.95 14.25
N CYS A 457 21.02 19.00 15.45
CA CYS A 457 20.47 18.44 16.70
C CYS A 457 19.07 18.98 16.99
N GLY A 458 18.03 18.41 16.42
CA GLY A 458 16.69 18.96 16.51
C GLY A 458 15.56 18.11 16.00
N GLU A 459 15.75 16.83 15.67
CA GLU A 459 14.67 15.90 15.26
C GLU A 459 13.54 15.77 16.30
N ALA A 460 13.70 16.33 17.50
CA ALA A 460 12.74 16.23 18.60
C ALA A 460 11.93 17.50 18.85
N ARG A 461 11.92 18.48 17.94
CA ARG A 461 11.04 19.66 18.11
C ARG A 461 9.87 19.52 17.14
N GLY A 462 8.76 18.99 17.67
CA GLY A 462 7.46 19.08 17.02
C GLY A 462 7.22 20.49 16.50
N ALA A 463 6.82 20.58 15.24
CA ALA A 463 6.56 21.85 14.57
C ALA A 463 5.55 22.68 15.36
N ARG A 464 6.04 23.61 16.15
CA ARG A 464 5.21 24.73 16.62
C ARG A 464 4.94 25.63 15.40
N PRO A 465 3.70 26.00 15.11
CA PRO A 465 3.41 26.89 14.02
C PRO A 465 4.17 28.21 14.22
N ARG A 466 5.07 28.53 13.30
CA ARG A 466 5.68 29.84 13.22
C ARG A 466 4.55 30.84 12.93
N ARG A 467 4.25 31.71 13.87
CA ARG A 467 3.56 32.97 13.60
C ARG A 467 4.49 33.79 12.69
N GLY A 468 4.25 33.73 11.40
CA GLY A 468 4.92 34.57 10.40
C GLY A 468 4.11 35.83 10.20
N ASN A 469 4.73 36.99 10.41
CA ASN A 469 4.24 38.25 9.86
C ASN A 469 4.28 38.13 8.34
N ALA A 470 3.12 38.35 7.72
CA ALA A 470 2.99 38.42 6.29
C ALA A 470 3.63 39.73 5.79
N GLU A 471 4.73 39.61 5.06
CA GLU A 471 5.13 40.60 4.07
C GLU A 471 5.10 39.91 2.70
N THR A 472 4.19 40.35 1.86
CA THR A 472 4.04 39.95 0.47
C THR A 472 5.21 40.46 -0.35
N PRO A 473 5.93 39.62 -1.12
CA PRO A 473 6.82 40.08 -2.18
C PRO A 473 5.99 40.58 -3.36
N ARG A 474 6.37 41.76 -3.89
CA ARG A 474 5.77 42.38 -5.07
C ARG A 474 6.12 41.57 -6.32
N SER A 475 5.19 41.58 -7.29
CA SER A 475 5.15 40.84 -8.55
C SER A 475 6.27 41.12 -9.59
N ASP A 476 7.30 41.87 -9.27
CA ASP A 476 8.28 42.28 -10.26
C ASP A 476 9.56 41.43 -10.36
N ASP A 477 9.75 40.49 -9.39
CA ASP A 477 10.95 39.64 -9.38
C ASP A 477 10.79 38.33 -10.16
N ALA A 478 9.58 37.87 -10.41
CA ALA A 478 9.32 36.64 -11.17
C ALA A 478 9.53 36.84 -12.70
N GLU A 479 9.30 38.04 -13.23
CA GLU A 479 9.55 38.31 -14.66
C GLU A 479 11.03 38.53 -14.98
N ARG A 480 11.86 38.86 -13.98
CA ARG A 480 13.31 39.02 -14.17
C ARG A 480 14.07 37.69 -14.22
N ALA A 481 13.62 36.67 -13.48
CA ALA A 481 14.21 35.32 -13.50
C ALA A 481 13.95 34.59 -14.83
N ALA A 482 12.77 34.78 -15.43
CA ALA A 482 12.42 34.15 -16.69
C ALA A 482 13.11 34.77 -17.93
N ARG A 483 13.62 36.01 -17.84
CA ARG A 483 14.37 36.64 -18.94
C ARG A 483 15.86 36.33 -18.98
N VAL A 484 16.45 35.91 -17.85
CA VAL A 484 17.88 35.54 -17.79
C VAL A 484 18.14 34.15 -18.39
N ASP A 485 17.13 33.25 -18.35
CA ASP A 485 17.28 31.88 -18.87
C ASP A 485 17.10 31.74 -20.39
N LEU A 486 16.57 32.78 -21.07
CA LEU A 486 16.37 32.77 -22.52
C LEU A 486 17.55 33.41 -23.30
N GLU A 487 18.36 34.26 -22.66
CA GLU A 487 19.50 34.91 -23.32
C GLU A 487 20.82 34.11 -23.25
N THR A 488 20.89 33.10 -22.37
CA THR A 488 22.09 32.25 -22.19
C THR A 488 22.15 31.07 -23.18
N ARG A 489 21.10 30.86 -23.99
CA ARG A 489 21.06 29.76 -24.98
C ARG A 489 21.47 30.15 -26.40
N GLN A 490 21.95 31.38 -26.64
CA GLN A 490 22.33 31.83 -27.97
C GLN A 490 23.74 32.41 -28.10
N ARG A 491 24.72 32.04 -27.27
CA ARG A 491 26.14 32.30 -27.61
C ARG A 491 26.98 31.15 -27.09
N GLY A 492 27.29 30.22 -27.98
CA GLY A 492 28.43 29.34 -27.91
C GLY A 492 29.68 30.07 -28.31
N ASP A 493 30.79 29.55 -27.91
CA ASP A 493 32.14 29.74 -28.32
C ASP A 493 33.01 30.81 -27.63
N ALA A 494 34.12 30.28 -27.17
CA ALA A 494 35.45 30.85 -27.06
C ALA A 494 36.03 31.08 -25.66
N GLU A 495 36.91 30.13 -25.32
CA GLU A 495 38.24 30.30 -24.79
C GLU A 495 38.55 31.04 -23.48
N THR A 496 39.20 30.22 -22.62
CA THR A 496 40.41 30.50 -21.80
C THR A 496 40.44 31.76 -20.92
N LEU A 497 40.63 31.56 -19.64
CA LEU A 497 41.75 32.02 -18.83
C LEU A 497 41.53 31.81 -17.30
N ARG A 498 42.34 30.82 -16.79
CA ARG A 498 43.27 30.92 -15.66
C ARG A 498 42.85 31.44 -14.30
N HIS A 499 43.08 30.52 -13.34
CA HIS A 499 43.91 30.69 -12.13
C HIS A 499 44.04 32.11 -11.58
N ASP A 500 43.58 32.23 -10.36
CA ASP A 500 44.20 32.91 -9.20
C ASP A 500 43.12 33.50 -8.32
N ALA A 501 42.73 32.82 -7.28
CA ALA A 501 42.14 33.39 -6.04
C ALA A 501 41.87 32.31 -4.98
N ILE A 502 42.89 31.56 -4.60
CA ILE A 502 42.94 30.81 -3.37
C ILE A 502 44.25 31.14 -2.65
N ALA A 503 44.29 32.24 -1.99
CA ALA A 503 45.25 32.55 -0.94
C ALA A 503 44.94 33.94 -0.37
N THR A 504 43.93 34.07 0.49
CA THR A 504 43.86 35.13 1.50
C THR A 504 42.53 35.02 2.24
N LEU A 505 42.43 34.10 3.16
CA LEU A 505 41.41 34.10 4.25
C LEU A 505 41.75 32.99 5.26
N SER A 506 42.94 33.04 5.84
CA SER A 506 43.29 32.26 7.02
C SER A 506 44.14 33.08 7.99
N SER A 507 43.58 34.16 8.52
CA SER A 507 44.15 34.84 9.67
C SER A 507 43.21 35.92 10.21
N SER A 508 42.04 35.52 10.72
CA SER A 508 41.26 36.36 11.67
C SER A 508 40.04 35.62 12.24
N LEU A 509 40.26 34.55 12.96
CA LEU A 509 39.24 33.93 13.80
C LEU A 509 39.92 33.21 15.00
N ASN A 510 40.50 34.01 15.89
CA ASN A 510 40.89 33.58 17.20
C ASN A 510 40.90 34.81 18.08
N ASN A 511 39.73 35.20 18.63
CA ASN A 511 39.66 36.11 19.80
C ASN A 511 38.25 36.44 20.34
N ASP A 512 37.19 35.74 19.92
CA ASP A 512 35.85 36.03 20.40
C ASP A 512 35.16 34.90 21.24
N ASP A 513 35.85 33.80 21.50
CA ASP A 513 35.26 32.67 22.24
C ASP A 513 35.32 32.75 23.77
N ASP A 514 36.18 33.59 24.32
CA ASP A 514 36.30 33.73 25.82
C ASP A 514 35.26 34.69 26.46
N LYS A 515 34.75 35.64 25.73
CA LYS A 515 33.69 36.52 26.21
C LYS A 515 32.26 35.93 26.21
N ALA A 516 32.04 34.89 25.43
CA ALA A 516 30.75 34.20 25.37
C ALA A 516 30.59 33.16 26.52
N ARG A 517 31.68 32.71 27.14
CA ARG A 517 31.63 31.74 28.25
C ARG A 517 31.33 32.41 29.58
N GLU A 518 31.84 33.60 29.86
CA GLU A 518 31.55 34.34 31.09
C GLU A 518 30.10 34.84 31.18
N ALA A 519 29.41 35.08 30.05
CA ALA A 519 28.02 35.53 30.06
C ALA A 519 27.00 34.36 30.25
N ILE A 520 27.45 33.12 30.11
CA ILE A 520 26.59 31.92 30.30
C ILE A 520 26.62 31.46 31.77
N ASP A 521 27.74 31.62 32.46
CA ASP A 521 27.86 31.24 33.88
C ASP A 521 27.15 32.21 34.84
N GLN A 522 27.13 33.49 34.53
CA GLN A 522 26.35 34.51 35.34
C GLN A 522 24.83 34.36 35.20
N LYS A 523 24.31 33.67 34.20
CA LYS A 523 22.87 33.37 34.08
C LYS A 523 22.44 32.07 34.76
N ARG A 524 23.39 31.24 35.20
CA ARG A 524 23.09 29.97 35.91
C ARG A 524 22.94 30.17 37.41
N GLU A 525 23.60 31.16 38.02
CA GLU A 525 23.48 31.39 39.44
C GLU A 525 22.20 32.18 39.83
N ALA A 526 21.55 32.85 38.88
CA ALA A 526 20.31 33.61 39.16
C ALA A 526 19.01 32.79 39.06
N THR A 527 19.09 31.50 38.70
CA THR A 527 17.92 30.62 38.55
C THR A 527 17.78 29.55 39.63
N ASP A 528 18.75 29.38 40.52
CA ASP A 528 18.69 28.40 41.61
C ASP A 528 18.15 28.95 42.95
N GLU A 529 18.06 30.27 43.13
CA GLU A 529 17.50 30.88 44.35
C GLU A 529 15.96 31.03 44.39
N THR A 530 15.22 30.58 43.35
CA THR A 530 13.74 30.69 43.31
C THR A 530 13.03 29.32 43.37
N ARG A 531 13.71 28.28 43.85
CA ARG A 531 13.15 26.92 43.90
C ARG A 531 12.86 26.33 45.27
N GLU A 532 12.98 27.09 46.34
CA GLU A 532 12.70 26.63 47.72
C GLU A 532 11.60 27.42 48.45
N ALA A 533 10.50 27.65 47.83
CA ALA A 533 9.25 28.00 48.54
C ALA A 533 8.08 27.76 47.62
N ILE A 534 7.44 26.64 47.72
CA ILE A 534 6.00 26.33 47.56
C ILE A 534 5.87 24.81 47.57
N ASP A 535 5.76 24.22 48.74
CA ASP A 535 5.14 22.91 48.98
C ASP A 535 4.10 23.15 50.11
N ASP A 536 2.86 23.36 49.73
CA ASP A 536 1.71 23.10 50.60
C ASP A 536 0.44 22.91 49.76
N GLY A 537 -0.18 21.80 50.01
CA GLY A 537 -1.23 21.12 49.29
C GLY A 537 -2.43 21.91 48.85
N GLN A 538 -2.82 21.65 47.63
CA GLN A 538 -4.23 21.48 47.20
C GLN A 538 -4.27 20.64 45.94
N GLN A 539 -4.96 19.51 46.04
CA GLN A 539 -5.35 18.70 44.91
C GLN A 539 -6.28 19.52 44.01
N SER A 540 -5.79 19.92 42.84
CA SER A 540 -6.61 20.46 41.78
C SER A 540 -6.61 19.45 40.62
N GLU A 541 -7.83 19.06 40.21
CA GLU A 541 -8.12 18.27 39.02
C GLU A 541 -7.36 18.77 37.77
N PRO A 542 -7.00 17.88 36.82
CA PRO A 542 -6.32 18.31 35.60
C PRO A 542 -7.29 19.15 34.77
N ALA A 543 -6.98 20.43 34.62
CA ALA A 543 -7.66 21.32 33.70
C ALA A 543 -7.54 20.81 32.29
N GLN A 544 -8.64 20.33 31.71
CA GLN A 544 -8.80 20.11 30.28
C GLN A 544 -8.57 21.45 29.56
N SER A 545 -7.42 21.62 28.97
CA SER A 545 -7.13 22.72 28.05
C SER A 545 -7.78 22.42 26.67
N THR A 546 -9.08 22.51 26.60
CA THR A 546 -9.80 22.73 25.36
C THR A 546 -9.73 24.21 25.02
N THR A 547 -8.74 24.60 24.23
CA THR A 547 -8.80 25.85 23.47
C THR A 547 -9.87 25.70 22.41
N VAL A 548 -11.11 25.92 22.77
CA VAL A 548 -12.21 26.15 21.85
C VAL A 548 -11.91 27.48 21.15
N PHE A 549 -11.38 27.38 19.91
CA PHE A 549 -11.40 28.53 19.02
C PHE A 549 -12.87 28.94 18.87
N ALA A 550 -13.22 30.15 19.23
CA ALA A 550 -14.51 30.76 18.95
C ALA A 550 -14.63 30.85 17.43
N ARG A 551 -15.28 29.85 16.83
CA ARG A 551 -15.47 29.76 15.39
C ARG A 551 -16.63 30.69 15.01
N HIS A 552 -16.44 31.56 14.01
CA HIS A 552 -17.51 32.33 13.42
C HIS A 552 -18.58 31.40 12.84
N PRO A 553 -19.88 31.73 12.99
CA PRO A 553 -20.93 30.94 12.36
C PRO A 553 -20.73 30.94 10.83
N PHE A 554 -20.92 29.78 10.18
CA PHE A 554 -20.79 29.67 8.73
C PHE A 554 -21.81 30.57 8.03
N ASN A 555 -21.30 31.57 7.33
CA ASN A 555 -22.13 32.48 6.53
C ASN A 555 -22.18 31.96 5.10
N ILE A 556 -23.29 31.31 4.75
CA ILE A 556 -23.49 30.64 3.46
C ILE A 556 -23.46 31.61 2.26
N GLU A 557 -23.96 32.84 2.42
CA GLU A 557 -23.98 33.84 1.33
C GLU A 557 -22.57 34.36 1.03
N ALA A 558 -21.82 34.71 2.07
CA ALA A 558 -20.43 35.14 1.92
C ALA A 558 -19.53 34.02 1.39
N ALA A 559 -19.74 32.78 1.84
CA ALA A 559 -19.05 31.62 1.35
C ALA A 559 -19.38 31.32 -0.11
N HIS A 560 -20.68 31.43 -0.49
CA HIS A 560 -21.11 31.28 -1.88
C HIS A 560 -20.43 32.30 -2.80
N GLU A 561 -20.41 33.59 -2.41
CA GLU A 561 -19.77 34.62 -3.21
C GLU A 561 -18.26 34.38 -3.35
N ALA A 562 -17.58 34.05 -2.26
CA ALA A 562 -16.13 33.81 -2.26
C ALA A 562 -15.75 32.59 -3.10
N LEU A 563 -16.46 31.47 -2.97
CA LEU A 563 -16.21 30.24 -3.74
C LEU A 563 -16.60 30.42 -5.23
N SER A 564 -17.65 31.22 -5.51
CA SER A 564 -18.05 31.54 -6.90
C SER A 564 -16.98 32.31 -7.67
N ARG A 565 -16.16 33.10 -6.99
CA ARG A 565 -14.99 33.75 -7.62
C ARG A 565 -13.90 32.77 -8.04
N ILE A 566 -13.83 31.61 -7.40
CA ILE A 566 -12.82 30.57 -7.67
C ILE A 566 -13.30 29.65 -8.78
N VAL A 567 -14.51 29.08 -8.65
CA VAL A 567 -14.97 28.01 -9.54
C VAL A 567 -16.07 28.42 -10.54
N GLY A 568 -16.58 29.66 -10.47
CA GLY A 568 -17.76 30.13 -11.20
C GLY A 568 -19.05 29.89 -10.41
N ALA A 569 -20.01 30.84 -10.50
CA ALA A 569 -21.22 30.80 -9.70
C ALA A 569 -22.14 29.60 -10.03
N GLU A 570 -22.15 29.15 -11.29
CA GLU A 570 -22.88 27.97 -11.73
C GLU A 570 -22.39 26.65 -11.11
N HIS A 571 -21.18 26.65 -10.54
CA HIS A 571 -20.53 25.49 -9.92
C HIS A 571 -20.55 25.51 -8.39
N VAL A 572 -21.24 26.53 -7.80
CA VAL A 572 -21.50 26.63 -6.36
C VAL A 572 -23.02 26.54 -6.15
N LYS A 573 -23.48 25.50 -5.46
CA LYS A 573 -24.91 25.24 -5.25
C LYS A 573 -25.19 25.04 -3.77
N ALA A 574 -26.27 25.65 -3.27
CA ALA A 574 -26.81 25.29 -1.96
C ALA A 574 -27.27 23.82 -2.00
N SER A 575 -26.88 23.05 -1.04
CA SER A 575 -27.18 21.63 -0.92
C SER A 575 -27.69 21.30 0.47
N PRO A 576 -28.65 20.38 0.62
CA PRO A 576 -28.94 19.82 1.92
C PRO A 576 -27.69 19.12 2.45
N HIS A 577 -27.56 19.04 3.76
CA HIS A 577 -26.44 18.33 4.38
C HIS A 577 -26.34 16.90 3.78
N PRO A 578 -25.14 16.42 3.38
CA PRO A 578 -24.97 15.21 2.58
C PRO A 578 -25.60 13.96 3.22
N TYR A 579 -25.68 13.92 4.54
CA TYR A 579 -26.26 12.79 5.30
C TYR A 579 -27.78 12.83 5.43
N PHE A 580 -28.43 13.93 5.04
CA PHE A 580 -29.88 14.06 5.05
C PHE A 580 -30.50 13.91 3.65
N ALA A 581 -29.72 14.14 2.60
CA ALA A 581 -30.22 14.12 1.22
C ALA A 581 -30.53 12.70 0.72
N ALA A 582 -29.82 11.68 1.19
CA ALA A 582 -30.00 10.31 0.73
C ALA A 582 -31.35 9.71 1.15
N SER A 583 -31.84 10.07 2.35
CA SER A 583 -33.17 9.64 2.83
C SER A 583 -34.32 10.38 2.16
N SER A 584 -34.10 11.57 1.60
CA SER A 584 -35.12 12.38 0.94
C SER A 584 -35.21 12.14 -0.57
N ARG A 585 -34.14 11.78 -1.26
CA ARG A 585 -34.17 11.48 -2.70
C ARG A 585 -35.10 10.33 -3.05
N ARG A 586 -35.16 9.27 -2.26
CA ARG A 586 -36.07 8.12 -2.49
C ARG A 586 -37.56 8.43 -2.24
N ARG A 587 -37.93 9.42 -1.40
CA ARG A 587 -39.32 9.82 -1.19
C ARG A 587 -39.85 10.71 -2.29
N VAL A 588 -39.02 11.39 -3.07
CA VAL A 588 -39.44 12.29 -4.14
C VAL A 588 -39.75 11.54 -5.44
N GLU A 589 -39.10 10.42 -5.70
CA GLU A 589 -39.36 9.58 -6.88
C GLU A 589 -40.60 8.69 -6.73
N GLU A 590 -41.00 8.34 -5.51
CA GLU A 590 -42.23 7.53 -5.24
C GLU A 590 -43.52 8.36 -5.08
N SER A 591 -43.43 9.70 -4.94
CA SER A 591 -44.59 10.57 -4.78
C SER A 591 -44.79 11.53 -5.94
N SER A 592 -45.00 11.01 -7.16
CA SER A 592 -45.60 11.78 -8.23
C SER A 592 -47.13 11.95 -8.02
N GLY A 593 -47.54 12.44 -6.88
CA GLY A 593 -48.89 12.80 -6.56
C GLY A 593 -48.85 13.92 -5.52
N GLY A 594 -49.16 15.16 -6.00
CA GLY A 594 -48.99 16.34 -5.21
C GLY A 594 -49.70 16.37 -3.87
N VAL A 595 -49.00 16.68 -2.83
CA VAL A 595 -49.46 17.43 -1.66
C VAL A 595 -48.31 18.27 -1.15
N ALA A 596 -48.52 19.55 -0.98
CA ALA A 596 -47.62 20.54 -0.43
C ALA A 596 -47.16 20.16 0.99
N ALA A 597 -45.86 20.03 1.23
CA ALA A 597 -45.30 19.88 2.55
C ALA A 597 -45.14 21.25 3.21
N SER A 598 -45.99 21.51 4.19
CA SER A 598 -45.74 22.54 5.21
C SER A 598 -45.01 21.93 6.36
N SER A 599 -44.03 22.64 6.82
CA SER A 599 -43.47 22.81 8.17
C SER A 599 -41.99 22.43 8.38
N SER A 600 -41.20 23.50 8.48
CA SER A 600 -40.25 23.87 9.57
C SER A 600 -39.44 22.73 10.16
N GLY A 601 -38.35 22.38 9.49
CA GLY A 601 -37.12 21.91 10.08
C GLY A 601 -36.01 22.52 9.23
N ILE A 602 -35.25 23.47 9.79
CA ILE A 602 -34.09 24.07 9.13
C ILE A 602 -33.09 22.95 8.94
N LEU A 603 -33.10 22.33 7.74
CA LEU A 603 -32.01 21.48 7.30
C LEU A 603 -30.80 22.41 7.16
N ALA A 604 -29.78 22.17 7.96
CA ALA A 604 -28.52 22.91 7.86
C ALA A 604 -28.06 22.82 6.39
N SER A 605 -28.11 23.95 5.66
CA SER A 605 -27.66 24.02 4.28
C SER A 605 -26.14 24.13 4.24
N CYS A 606 -25.51 23.36 3.37
CA CYS A 606 -24.10 23.46 3.01
C CYS A 606 -23.96 23.87 1.55
N LEU A 607 -22.76 24.21 1.13
CA LEU A 607 -22.46 24.50 -0.28
C LEU A 607 -21.83 23.28 -0.94
N SER A 608 -22.32 22.92 -2.11
CA SER A 608 -21.68 21.97 -3.01
C SER A 608 -20.86 22.76 -4.04
N VAL A 609 -19.57 22.48 -4.12
CA VAL A 609 -18.59 23.20 -4.94
C VAL A 609 -17.87 22.21 -5.84
N SER A 610 -17.85 22.49 -7.15
CA SER A 610 -17.26 21.60 -8.14
C SER A 610 -16.12 22.29 -8.90
N PRO A 611 -14.86 22.20 -8.45
CA PRO A 611 -13.71 22.72 -9.17
C PRO A 611 -13.47 21.97 -10.48
N ALA A 612 -12.96 22.68 -11.51
CA ALA A 612 -12.63 22.11 -12.81
C ALA A 612 -11.24 21.46 -12.86
N ASN A 613 -10.35 21.88 -11.96
CA ASN A 613 -8.93 21.49 -11.96
C ASN A 613 -8.35 21.55 -10.56
N GLN A 614 -7.09 21.12 -10.44
CA GLN A 614 -6.35 21.08 -9.18
C GLN A 614 -6.15 22.46 -8.54
N ASP A 615 -5.94 23.51 -9.35
CA ASP A 615 -5.68 24.86 -8.83
C ASP A 615 -6.91 25.44 -8.16
N GLU A 616 -8.09 25.33 -8.80
CA GLU A 616 -9.37 25.73 -8.22
C GLU A 616 -9.68 24.95 -6.93
N ALA A 617 -9.40 23.64 -6.91
CA ALA A 617 -9.59 22.81 -5.73
C ALA A 617 -8.69 23.26 -4.58
N CYS A 618 -7.41 23.51 -4.83
CA CYS A 618 -6.45 23.98 -3.83
C CYS A 618 -6.77 25.38 -3.31
N GLU A 619 -7.25 26.28 -4.17
CA GLU A 619 -7.65 27.62 -3.75
C GLU A 619 -8.90 27.57 -2.85
N ALA A 620 -9.89 26.75 -3.21
CA ALA A 620 -11.07 26.50 -2.37
C ALA A 620 -10.68 25.92 -0.99
N LEU A 621 -9.71 24.99 -0.95
CA LEU A 621 -9.19 24.42 0.29
C LEU A 621 -8.47 25.46 1.16
N ARG A 622 -7.60 26.29 0.57
CA ARG A 622 -6.92 27.39 1.29
C ARG A 622 -7.93 28.39 1.88
N LEU A 623 -8.96 28.74 1.11
CA LEU A 623 -10.04 29.59 1.58
C LEU A 623 -10.76 28.94 2.76
N ALA A 624 -11.20 27.70 2.63
CA ALA A 624 -11.93 26.98 3.68
C ALA A 624 -11.12 26.85 4.98
N THR A 625 -9.83 26.48 4.87
CA THR A 625 -8.94 26.37 6.03
C THR A 625 -8.74 27.72 6.73
N ARG A 626 -8.58 28.80 5.96
CA ARG A 626 -8.45 30.16 6.51
C ARG A 626 -9.70 30.62 7.26
N GLU A 627 -10.88 30.33 6.69
CA GLU A 627 -12.18 30.69 7.24
C GLU A 627 -12.68 29.71 8.31
N GLY A 628 -11.95 28.58 8.52
CA GLY A 628 -12.31 27.52 9.47
C GLY A 628 -13.54 26.72 9.06
N TRP A 629 -13.81 26.58 7.77
CA TRP A 629 -14.92 25.76 7.26
C TRP A 629 -14.55 24.28 7.24
N ALA A 630 -15.56 23.44 7.50
CA ALA A 630 -15.45 22.01 7.40
C ALA A 630 -15.77 21.55 5.95
N ILE A 631 -14.87 20.75 5.37
CA ILE A 631 -15.00 20.23 4.02
C ILE A 631 -15.30 18.74 4.06
N VAL A 632 -16.29 18.31 3.28
CA VAL A 632 -16.55 16.92 2.95
C VAL A 632 -16.10 16.67 1.51
N PRO A 633 -15.00 15.95 1.27
CA PRO A 633 -14.60 15.54 -0.06
C PRO A 633 -15.62 14.59 -0.68
N ALA A 634 -15.94 14.79 -1.96
CA ALA A 634 -16.86 13.93 -2.67
C ALA A 634 -16.41 13.71 -4.12
N GLY A 635 -16.66 12.50 -4.62
CA GLY A 635 -16.68 12.21 -6.06
C GLY A 635 -18.10 12.30 -6.60
N ALA A 636 -18.65 11.16 -7.02
CA ALA A 636 -20.06 11.03 -7.40
C ALA A 636 -21.04 11.10 -6.20
N GLY A 637 -20.55 10.97 -4.99
CA GLY A 637 -21.37 11.01 -3.77
C GLY A 637 -22.08 9.70 -3.42
N THR A 638 -21.73 8.59 -4.05
CA THR A 638 -22.38 7.28 -3.94
C THR A 638 -22.41 6.75 -2.50
N TRP A 639 -21.35 6.97 -1.71
CA TRP A 639 -21.21 6.45 -0.34
C TRP A 639 -20.95 7.53 0.72
N LEU A 640 -21.42 8.73 0.50
CA LEU A 640 -21.27 9.81 1.48
C LEU A 640 -21.96 9.49 2.81
N ASP A 641 -23.03 8.72 2.77
CA ASP A 641 -23.79 8.29 3.94
C ASP A 641 -23.26 7.00 4.60
N ALA A 642 -22.22 6.36 4.05
CA ALA A 642 -21.62 5.18 4.66
C ALA A 642 -20.85 5.53 5.95
N GLY A 643 -21.08 4.76 7.01
CA GLY A 643 -20.40 4.95 8.29
C GLY A 643 -20.93 6.13 9.13
N ARG A 644 -20.07 6.72 9.98
CA ARG A 644 -20.43 7.88 10.81
C ARG A 644 -20.56 9.13 9.94
N ALA A 645 -21.59 9.91 10.20
CA ALA A 645 -21.72 11.23 9.60
C ALA A 645 -20.62 12.19 10.10
N SER A 646 -20.12 13.06 9.24
CA SER A 646 -19.30 14.17 9.70
C SER A 646 -20.11 15.04 10.67
N LEU A 647 -19.51 15.42 11.78
CA LEU A 647 -20.17 16.29 12.78
C LEU A 647 -20.51 17.65 12.20
N ARG A 648 -19.78 18.06 11.15
CA ARG A 648 -19.94 19.33 10.47
C ARG A 648 -19.63 19.18 8.97
N ALA A 649 -20.40 19.85 8.13
CA ALA A 649 -20.16 19.95 6.70
C ALA A 649 -20.62 21.32 6.22
N ASP A 650 -19.70 22.26 6.06
CA ASP A 650 -19.97 23.61 5.54
C ASP A 650 -19.92 23.60 4.00
N VAL A 651 -18.93 22.85 3.46
CA VAL A 651 -18.69 22.71 2.01
C VAL A 651 -18.54 21.24 1.63
N ILE A 652 -19.26 20.79 0.60
CA ILE A 652 -19.02 19.54 -0.12
C ILE A 652 -18.14 19.88 -1.32
N LEU A 653 -16.89 19.45 -1.32
CA LEU A 653 -15.95 19.71 -2.41
C LEU A 653 -15.93 18.51 -3.36
N GLN A 654 -16.51 18.68 -4.56
CA GLN A 654 -16.78 17.59 -5.51
C GLN A 654 -15.77 17.59 -6.65
N THR A 655 -15.14 16.44 -6.91
CA THR A 655 -14.25 16.24 -8.07
C THR A 655 -14.99 15.93 -9.37
N SER A 656 -16.31 16.09 -9.42
CA SER A 656 -17.19 15.68 -10.51
C SER A 656 -16.89 16.30 -11.88
N ARG A 657 -16.14 17.42 -11.96
CA ARG A 657 -15.66 18.04 -13.21
C ARG A 657 -14.27 17.57 -13.62
N MET A 658 -13.53 16.91 -12.75
CA MET A 658 -12.20 16.39 -12.99
C MET A 658 -12.29 14.94 -13.45
N ARG A 659 -12.45 14.69 -14.77
CA ARG A 659 -12.83 13.39 -15.36
C ARG A 659 -11.91 12.92 -16.48
N ARG A 660 -10.70 13.43 -16.61
CA ARG A 660 -9.80 13.07 -17.70
C ARG A 660 -9.02 11.82 -17.39
N ILE A 661 -8.79 10.98 -18.40
CA ILE A 661 -7.67 10.05 -18.40
C ILE A 661 -6.43 10.88 -18.72
N ILE A 662 -5.45 10.86 -17.80
CA ILE A 662 -4.22 11.65 -17.91
C ILE A 662 -3.23 10.92 -18.81
N GLU A 663 -3.13 9.59 -18.59
CA GLU A 663 -2.21 8.73 -19.32
C GLU A 663 -2.68 7.28 -19.26
N HIS A 664 -2.51 6.57 -20.35
CA HIS A 664 -2.66 5.12 -20.41
C HIS A 664 -1.48 4.52 -21.18
N GLU A 665 -0.72 3.66 -20.54
CA GLU A 665 0.42 2.95 -21.13
C GLU A 665 0.14 1.44 -21.12
N PRO A 666 -0.43 0.92 -22.23
CA PRO A 666 -0.84 -0.49 -22.29
C PRO A 666 0.31 -1.48 -22.07
N ALA A 667 1.52 -1.17 -22.56
CA ALA A 667 2.69 -2.03 -22.41
C ALA A 667 3.14 -2.18 -20.95
N ASP A 668 2.77 -1.20 -20.08
CA ASP A 668 3.09 -1.19 -18.67
C ASP A 668 1.94 -1.69 -17.78
N LEU A 669 0.75 -1.90 -18.35
CA LEU A 669 -0.50 -2.16 -17.60
C LEU A 669 -0.74 -1.08 -16.53
N VAL A 670 -0.56 0.18 -16.90
CA VAL A 670 -0.70 1.32 -16.00
C VAL A 670 -1.54 2.41 -16.66
N ALA A 671 -2.45 3.00 -15.90
CA ALA A 671 -3.17 4.19 -16.31
C ALA A 671 -3.35 5.18 -15.15
N SER A 672 -3.32 6.47 -15.48
CA SER A 672 -3.55 7.57 -14.54
C SER A 672 -4.78 8.36 -14.97
N ALA A 673 -5.62 8.72 -14.00
CA ALA A 673 -6.84 9.47 -14.26
C ALA A 673 -7.17 10.44 -13.12
N GLU A 674 -7.95 11.47 -13.43
CA GLU A 674 -8.51 12.37 -12.42
C GLU A 674 -9.55 11.65 -11.55
N ALA A 675 -9.62 12.02 -10.29
CA ALA A 675 -10.39 11.33 -9.26
C ALA A 675 -11.91 11.32 -9.47
N GLY A 676 -12.46 12.28 -10.24
CA GLY A 676 -13.88 12.37 -10.55
C GLY A 676 -14.34 11.51 -11.74
N LEU A 677 -13.43 10.85 -12.46
CA LEU A 677 -13.78 9.94 -13.55
C LEU A 677 -14.51 8.72 -13.00
N ARG A 678 -15.59 8.28 -13.67
CA ARG A 678 -16.34 7.08 -13.27
C ARG A 678 -15.59 5.82 -13.66
N LEU A 679 -15.73 4.76 -12.86
CA LEU A 679 -15.09 3.46 -13.12
C LEU A 679 -15.52 2.86 -14.46
N THR A 680 -16.80 2.97 -14.81
CA THR A 680 -17.33 2.48 -16.10
C THR A 680 -16.70 3.21 -17.27
N ASP A 681 -16.68 4.56 -17.25
CA ASP A 681 -16.10 5.37 -18.32
C ASP A 681 -14.59 5.04 -18.48
N PHE A 682 -13.88 4.85 -17.36
CA PHE A 682 -12.48 4.46 -17.34
C PHE A 682 -12.27 3.09 -17.97
N ASN A 683 -13.04 2.09 -17.55
CA ASN A 683 -12.94 0.73 -18.08
C ASN A 683 -13.34 0.65 -19.57
N ASP A 684 -14.29 1.44 -20.04
CA ASP A 684 -14.69 1.47 -21.45
C ASP A 684 -13.56 1.99 -22.37
N ASP A 685 -12.76 2.93 -21.89
CA ASP A 685 -11.55 3.36 -22.59
C ASP A 685 -10.44 2.30 -22.55
N LEU A 686 -10.18 1.70 -21.39
CA LEU A 686 -9.14 0.68 -21.22
C LEU A 686 -9.41 -0.60 -22.05
N LYS A 687 -10.68 -0.98 -22.20
CA LYS A 687 -11.11 -2.14 -23.02
C LYS A 687 -10.63 -2.07 -24.48
N ARG A 688 -10.44 -0.86 -25.03
CA ARG A 688 -9.92 -0.68 -26.39
C ARG A 688 -8.51 -1.25 -26.57
N ALA A 689 -7.75 -1.28 -25.46
CA ALA A 689 -6.42 -1.88 -25.40
C ALA A 689 -6.42 -3.30 -24.80
N GLY A 690 -7.61 -3.92 -24.64
CA GLY A 690 -7.72 -5.26 -24.04
C GLY A 690 -7.41 -5.29 -22.54
N GLN A 691 -7.61 -4.19 -21.82
CA GLN A 691 -7.26 -4.02 -20.40
C GLN A 691 -8.44 -3.50 -19.59
N TRP A 692 -8.37 -3.63 -18.28
CA TRP A 692 -9.38 -3.11 -17.37
C TRP A 692 -8.85 -2.97 -15.94
N LEU A 693 -9.58 -2.23 -15.12
CA LEU A 693 -9.42 -2.16 -13.69
C LEU A 693 -10.49 -3.07 -13.04
N PRO A 694 -10.13 -4.25 -12.50
CA PRO A 694 -11.09 -5.27 -12.06
C PRO A 694 -11.68 -4.99 -10.68
N LEU A 695 -12.29 -3.83 -10.52
CA LEU A 695 -13.01 -3.43 -9.32
C LEU A 695 -14.53 -3.50 -9.58
N ASP A 696 -15.27 -3.97 -8.59
CA ASP A 696 -16.71 -4.15 -8.63
C ASP A 696 -17.39 -3.58 -7.36
N PRO A 697 -17.17 -2.28 -7.04
CA PRO A 697 -17.79 -1.68 -5.86
C PRO A 697 -19.31 -1.63 -6.00
N PRO A 698 -20.07 -1.43 -4.91
CA PRO A 698 -21.48 -1.12 -5.00
C PRO A 698 -21.70 0.09 -5.92
N ASP A 699 -22.69 0.00 -6.85
CA ASP A 699 -23.01 1.07 -7.82
C ASP A 699 -21.80 1.50 -8.68
N ASP A 700 -21.20 0.54 -9.36
CA ASP A 700 -20.03 0.73 -10.23
C ASP A 700 -20.28 1.72 -11.37
N GLU A 701 -21.55 1.88 -11.82
CA GLU A 701 -21.94 2.79 -12.90
C GLU A 701 -21.76 4.26 -12.53
N GLU A 702 -22.02 4.62 -11.28
CA GLU A 702 -21.89 6.01 -10.80
C GLU A 702 -20.61 6.25 -9.99
N ALA A 703 -19.97 5.19 -9.50
CA ALA A 703 -18.82 5.30 -8.63
C ALA A 703 -17.62 5.98 -9.32
N SER A 704 -17.10 7.06 -8.72
CA SER A 704 -15.88 7.73 -9.17
C SER A 704 -14.62 7.03 -8.63
N LEU A 705 -13.52 7.07 -9.39
CA LEU A 705 -12.23 6.49 -9.02
C LEU A 705 -11.74 7.00 -7.64
N GLY A 706 -11.89 8.31 -7.40
CA GLY A 706 -11.54 8.92 -6.11
C GLY A 706 -12.42 8.44 -4.95
N GLY A 707 -13.73 8.25 -5.21
CA GLY A 707 -14.68 7.70 -4.22
C GLY A 707 -14.35 6.25 -3.86
N ILE A 708 -14.03 5.42 -4.86
CA ILE A 708 -13.61 4.02 -4.67
C ILE A 708 -12.32 3.96 -3.84
N ALA A 709 -11.32 4.76 -4.19
CA ALA A 709 -10.07 4.80 -3.44
C ALA A 709 -10.30 5.33 -2.01
N ALA A 710 -11.02 6.45 -1.84
CA ALA A 710 -11.25 7.05 -0.53
C ALA A 710 -12.00 6.12 0.44
N THR A 711 -12.91 5.28 -0.05
CA THR A 711 -13.65 4.32 0.77
C THR A 711 -12.99 2.95 0.85
N GLY A 712 -12.12 2.61 -0.13
CA GLY A 712 -11.52 1.29 -0.25
C GLY A 712 -12.53 0.19 -0.60
N MET A 713 -13.73 0.55 -1.06
CA MET A 713 -14.81 -0.41 -1.32
C MET A 713 -14.49 -1.34 -2.48
N SER A 714 -14.74 -2.63 -2.27
CA SER A 714 -14.64 -3.69 -3.29
C SER A 714 -15.82 -4.64 -3.18
N GLY A 715 -16.15 -5.31 -4.29
CA GLY A 715 -17.18 -6.32 -4.36
C GLY A 715 -16.62 -7.75 -4.32
N ALA A 716 -17.38 -8.67 -4.91
CA ALA A 716 -17.11 -10.10 -4.88
C ALA A 716 -15.82 -10.50 -5.61
N GLN A 717 -15.41 -9.76 -6.65
CA GLN A 717 -14.20 -10.00 -7.43
C GLN A 717 -12.91 -9.70 -6.66
N GLY A 718 -13.03 -9.09 -5.48
CA GLY A 718 -11.92 -8.92 -4.56
C GLY A 718 -11.22 -10.23 -4.19
N LEU A 719 -11.93 -11.37 -4.24
CA LEU A 719 -11.36 -12.71 -4.02
C LEU A 719 -10.25 -13.05 -5.02
N GLY A 720 -10.48 -12.83 -6.31
CA GLY A 720 -9.53 -13.21 -7.37
C GLY A 720 -8.56 -12.11 -7.76
N TYR A 721 -8.98 -10.85 -7.70
CA TYR A 721 -8.20 -9.72 -8.20
C TYR A 721 -7.63 -8.83 -7.10
N GLY A 722 -8.24 -8.79 -5.93
CA GLY A 722 -7.88 -7.90 -4.82
C GLY A 722 -8.77 -6.66 -4.72
N ALA A 723 -8.55 -5.87 -3.67
CA ALA A 723 -9.27 -4.63 -3.36
C ALA A 723 -8.56 -3.39 -3.96
N PRO A 724 -9.17 -2.18 -3.94
CA PRO A 724 -8.57 -0.94 -4.44
C PRO A 724 -7.15 -0.68 -3.92
N ARG A 725 -6.87 -1.06 -2.65
CA ARG A 725 -5.56 -0.99 -2.01
C ARG A 725 -4.44 -1.68 -2.82
N ALA A 726 -4.77 -2.75 -3.53
CA ALA A 726 -3.82 -3.52 -4.33
C ALA A 726 -3.59 -2.92 -5.73
N PHE A 727 -4.48 -2.05 -6.20
CA PHE A 727 -4.42 -1.48 -7.55
C PHE A 727 -3.88 -0.06 -7.60
N VAL A 728 -4.10 0.74 -6.54
CA VAL A 728 -3.58 2.11 -6.46
C VAL A 728 -2.08 2.06 -6.18
N ILE A 729 -1.28 2.50 -7.17
CA ILE A 729 0.19 2.54 -7.10
C ILE A 729 0.74 3.96 -7.02
N GLY A 730 -0.09 4.98 -7.31
CA GLY A 730 0.27 6.38 -7.17
C GLY A 730 -0.96 7.27 -7.04
N MET A 731 -0.78 8.43 -6.43
CA MET A 731 -1.82 9.45 -6.32
C MET A 731 -1.27 10.84 -6.10
N ARG A 732 -2.11 11.85 -6.38
CA ARG A 732 -1.92 13.25 -5.94
C ARG A 732 -3.06 13.63 -5.03
N VAL A 733 -2.72 14.22 -3.88
CA VAL A 733 -3.68 14.57 -2.84
C VAL A 733 -3.46 16.02 -2.42
N ALA A 734 -4.53 16.81 -2.37
CA ALA A 734 -4.51 18.14 -1.78
C ALA A 734 -4.76 18.04 -0.27
N LEU A 735 -3.85 18.58 0.52
CA LEU A 735 -3.97 18.74 1.96
C LEU A 735 -4.84 19.96 2.32
N ALA A 736 -5.22 20.09 3.59
CA ALA A 736 -6.08 21.18 4.06
C ALA A 736 -5.51 22.57 3.77
N ASP A 737 -4.20 22.75 3.80
CA ASP A 737 -3.50 24.00 3.50
C ASP A 737 -3.37 24.28 1.97
N GLY A 738 -3.96 23.43 1.12
CA GLY A 738 -3.95 23.56 -0.33
C GLY A 738 -2.61 23.20 -0.98
N ARG A 739 -1.68 22.55 -0.26
CA ARG A 739 -0.50 21.91 -0.88
C ARG A 739 -0.91 20.61 -1.53
N ILE A 740 -0.32 20.29 -2.66
CA ILE A 740 -0.49 18.99 -3.32
C ILE A 740 0.71 18.13 -2.99
N ILE A 741 0.45 16.95 -2.47
CA ILE A 741 1.47 15.93 -2.25
C ILE A 741 1.30 14.79 -3.25
N LYS A 742 2.44 14.20 -3.64
CA LYS A 742 2.53 12.98 -4.45
C LYS A 742 2.84 11.80 -3.54
N ALA A 743 2.11 10.70 -3.70
CA ALA A 743 2.39 9.42 -3.10
C ALA A 743 2.58 8.36 -4.20
N GLY A 744 3.52 7.42 -4.02
CA GLY A 744 3.80 6.38 -4.99
C GLY A 744 4.32 6.87 -6.34
N GLY A 745 4.01 6.16 -7.42
CA GLY A 745 4.50 6.47 -8.77
C GLY A 745 3.76 5.73 -9.88
N ARG A 746 4.42 5.59 -11.04
CA ARG A 746 3.87 4.93 -12.24
C ARG A 746 4.41 3.52 -12.47
N VAL A 747 5.28 3.04 -11.60
CA VAL A 747 5.86 1.71 -11.70
C VAL A 747 5.22 0.77 -10.70
N VAL A 748 5.06 -0.49 -11.05
CA VAL A 748 4.34 -1.49 -10.24
C VAL A 748 5.12 -1.92 -8.99
N LYS A 749 6.44 -1.66 -8.96
CA LYS A 749 7.35 -2.01 -7.87
C LYS A 749 8.07 -0.75 -7.42
N ASN A 750 7.75 -0.26 -6.22
CA ASN A 750 8.29 0.98 -5.69
C ASN A 750 8.30 0.96 -4.17
N VAL A 751 9.50 0.99 -3.59
CA VAL A 751 9.70 1.05 -2.13
C VAL A 751 10.43 2.34 -1.73
N ALA A 752 10.40 3.37 -2.59
CA ALA A 752 11.01 4.66 -2.26
C ALA A 752 10.12 5.47 -1.31
N GLY A 753 10.59 5.69 -0.10
CA GLY A 753 9.84 6.41 0.92
C GLY A 753 8.71 5.59 1.55
N TYR A 754 7.79 6.24 2.24
CA TYR A 754 6.62 5.59 2.84
C TYR A 754 5.47 5.50 1.84
N ASP A 755 4.76 4.37 1.80
CA ASP A 755 3.61 4.18 0.92
C ASP A 755 2.37 4.89 1.47
N LEU A 756 2.29 6.20 1.24
CA LEU A 756 1.14 7.00 1.62
C LEU A 756 -0.12 6.67 0.81
N CYS A 757 -0.01 6.00 -0.36
CA CYS A 757 -1.19 5.52 -1.08
C CYS A 757 -2.04 4.61 -0.21
N LYS A 758 -1.41 3.73 0.57
CA LYS A 758 -2.09 2.83 1.51
C LYS A 758 -2.84 3.60 2.60
N LEU A 759 -2.28 4.73 3.05
CA LEU A 759 -2.89 5.58 4.08
C LEU A 759 -4.15 6.30 3.58
N PHE A 760 -4.12 6.80 2.33
CA PHE A 760 -5.26 7.54 1.77
C PHE A 760 -6.37 6.63 1.26
N VAL A 761 -6.05 5.41 0.81
CA VAL A 761 -7.06 4.41 0.46
C VAL A 761 -7.80 3.97 1.73
N GLY A 762 -9.13 4.12 1.74
CA GLY A 762 -9.95 3.82 2.91
C GLY A 762 -9.96 4.91 3.99
N SER A 763 -9.40 6.10 3.71
CA SER A 763 -9.41 7.24 4.66
C SER A 763 -10.76 7.97 4.74
N TYR A 764 -11.72 7.65 3.89
CA TYR A 764 -13.05 8.28 3.82
C TYR A 764 -13.01 9.82 3.68
N GLY A 765 -11.98 10.35 3.03
CA GLY A 765 -11.80 11.78 2.82
C GLY A 765 -11.54 12.58 4.09
N THR A 766 -10.93 11.97 5.11
CA THR A 766 -10.59 12.64 6.38
C THR A 766 -9.17 13.20 6.41
N LEU A 767 -8.31 12.82 5.47
CA LEU A 767 -6.89 13.21 5.43
C LEU A 767 -6.55 14.17 4.31
N GLY A 768 -7.38 14.26 3.28
CA GLY A 768 -7.14 15.09 2.11
C GLY A 768 -8.14 14.85 0.98
N LEU A 769 -8.08 15.66 -0.07
CA LEU A 769 -8.83 15.53 -1.30
C LEU A 769 -7.97 14.83 -2.36
N ILE A 770 -8.34 13.62 -2.75
CA ILE A 770 -7.70 12.90 -3.85
C ILE A 770 -8.03 13.60 -5.15
N LEU A 771 -7.00 13.99 -5.93
CA LEU A 771 -7.11 14.71 -7.19
C LEU A 771 -6.88 13.81 -8.39
N GLU A 772 -5.84 12.97 -8.31
CA GLU A 772 -5.41 12.04 -9.37
C GLU A 772 -5.05 10.69 -8.77
N LEU A 773 -5.23 9.64 -9.55
CA LEU A 773 -4.90 8.26 -9.19
C LEU A 773 -4.16 7.59 -10.34
N THR A 774 -3.16 6.79 -10.00
CA THR A 774 -2.48 5.87 -10.92
C THR A 774 -2.78 4.45 -10.48
N PHE A 775 -3.24 3.64 -11.43
CA PHE A 775 -3.62 2.25 -11.21
C PHE A 775 -2.74 1.29 -11.99
N LYS A 776 -2.38 0.17 -11.35
CA LYS A 776 -1.97 -1.00 -12.12
C LYS A 776 -3.22 -1.68 -12.68
N LEU A 777 -3.16 -2.15 -13.92
CA LEU A 777 -4.26 -2.75 -14.65
C LEU A 777 -4.10 -4.27 -14.77
N ARG A 778 -5.15 -4.92 -15.25
CA ARG A 778 -5.13 -6.32 -15.63
C ARG A 778 -5.55 -6.46 -17.09
N PRO A 779 -5.05 -7.47 -17.81
CA PRO A 779 -5.62 -7.87 -19.10
C PRO A 779 -7.07 -8.28 -18.94
N LEU A 780 -7.90 -7.98 -19.92
CA LEU A 780 -9.27 -8.52 -19.98
C LEU A 780 -9.22 -10.04 -20.07
N PRO A 781 -10.01 -10.78 -19.28
CA PRO A 781 -10.10 -12.22 -19.40
C PRO A 781 -10.66 -12.61 -20.77
N ALA A 782 -10.08 -13.64 -21.40
CA ALA A 782 -10.58 -14.15 -22.68
C ALA A 782 -12.00 -14.74 -22.56
N GLN A 783 -12.33 -15.27 -21.38
CA GLN A 783 -13.65 -15.79 -21.04
C GLN A 783 -13.98 -15.54 -19.59
N SER A 784 -15.26 -15.24 -19.32
CA SER A 784 -15.88 -15.24 -17.99
C SER A 784 -17.14 -16.07 -18.02
N SER A 785 -17.42 -16.83 -16.95
CA SER A 785 -18.64 -17.63 -16.81
C SER A 785 -18.95 -17.87 -15.35
N THR A 786 -20.24 -17.88 -15.03
CA THR A 786 -20.75 -18.07 -13.67
C THR A 786 -21.52 -19.38 -13.55
N VAL A 787 -21.21 -20.19 -12.53
CA VAL A 787 -22.04 -21.29 -12.07
C VAL A 787 -22.92 -20.79 -10.94
N ILE A 788 -24.23 -21.00 -11.01
CA ILE A 788 -25.17 -20.73 -9.94
C ILE A 788 -25.69 -22.07 -9.44
N ALA A 789 -25.45 -22.40 -8.18
CA ALA A 789 -25.98 -23.59 -7.51
C ALA A 789 -27.00 -23.17 -6.45
N CYS A 790 -28.18 -23.79 -6.46
CA CYS A 790 -29.30 -23.50 -5.56
C CYS A 790 -29.63 -24.71 -4.71
N GLY A 791 -29.96 -24.49 -3.44
CA GLY A 791 -30.36 -25.55 -2.51
C GLY A 791 -30.11 -25.16 -1.04
N PRO A 792 -30.09 -26.17 -0.13
CA PRO A 792 -29.93 -25.96 1.31
C PRO A 792 -28.57 -25.31 1.64
N LEU A 793 -28.59 -24.36 2.58
CA LEU A 793 -27.41 -23.60 3.04
C LEU A 793 -26.21 -24.49 3.35
N SER A 794 -26.38 -25.51 4.21
CA SER A 794 -25.30 -26.40 4.65
C SER A 794 -24.65 -27.20 3.51
N SER A 795 -25.43 -27.58 2.50
CA SER A 795 -24.91 -28.26 1.30
C SER A 795 -24.10 -27.32 0.43
N LEU A 796 -24.56 -26.09 0.23
CA LEU A 796 -23.84 -25.09 -0.54
C LEU A 796 -22.51 -24.69 0.13
N GLN A 797 -22.49 -24.57 1.46
CA GLN A 797 -21.25 -24.29 2.24
C GLN A 797 -20.21 -25.41 2.05
N ARG A 798 -20.62 -26.68 2.20
CA ARG A 798 -19.73 -27.82 1.97
C ARG A 798 -19.14 -27.83 0.56
N ASN A 799 -19.97 -27.58 -0.45
CA ASN A 799 -19.53 -27.53 -1.83
C ASN A 799 -18.56 -26.37 -2.10
N ALA A 800 -18.83 -25.19 -1.55
CA ALA A 800 -17.92 -24.05 -1.70
C ALA A 800 -16.54 -24.36 -1.10
N ARG A 801 -16.47 -25.00 0.07
CA ARG A 801 -15.20 -25.46 0.67
C ARG A 801 -14.50 -26.47 -0.21
N ALA A 802 -15.21 -27.50 -0.69
CA ALA A 802 -14.64 -28.50 -1.55
C ALA A 802 -14.06 -27.90 -2.86
N LEU A 803 -14.74 -26.91 -3.44
CA LEU A 803 -14.26 -26.18 -4.63
C LEU A 803 -12.94 -25.41 -4.37
N LEU A 804 -12.84 -24.74 -3.20
CA LEU A 804 -11.62 -24.05 -2.79
C LEU A 804 -10.47 -25.03 -2.51
N ASP A 805 -10.76 -26.19 -1.90
CA ASP A 805 -9.78 -27.24 -1.60
C ASP A 805 -9.31 -27.96 -2.87
N ALA A 806 -10.18 -28.07 -3.88
CA ALA A 806 -9.84 -28.60 -5.21
C ALA A 806 -8.92 -27.68 -6.02
N ARG A 807 -8.56 -26.52 -5.48
CA ARG A 807 -7.73 -25.50 -6.13
C ARG A 807 -8.29 -25.05 -7.48
N LEU A 808 -9.60 -24.96 -7.56
CA LEU A 808 -10.27 -24.17 -8.57
C LEU A 808 -10.16 -22.71 -8.12
N PHE A 809 -9.71 -21.84 -8.99
CA PHE A 809 -9.40 -20.44 -8.69
C PHE A 809 -10.56 -19.53 -9.14
N PRO A 810 -11.71 -19.52 -8.43
CA PRO A 810 -12.79 -18.61 -8.77
C PRO A 810 -12.34 -17.18 -8.52
N VAL A 811 -12.72 -16.26 -9.41
CA VAL A 811 -12.49 -14.83 -9.22
C VAL A 811 -13.52 -14.21 -8.26
N ALA A 812 -14.68 -14.86 -8.09
CA ALA A 812 -15.68 -14.53 -7.08
C ALA A 812 -16.41 -15.81 -6.62
N LEU A 813 -16.77 -15.85 -5.32
CA LEU A 813 -17.45 -16.98 -4.70
C LEU A 813 -18.39 -16.45 -3.60
N GLU A 814 -19.68 -16.30 -3.91
CA GLU A 814 -20.66 -15.66 -3.05
C GLU A 814 -21.82 -16.58 -2.73
N LEU A 815 -22.15 -16.71 -1.45
CA LEU A 815 -23.31 -17.41 -0.94
C LEU A 815 -24.40 -16.39 -0.57
N LEU A 816 -25.62 -16.57 -1.07
CA LEU A 816 -26.73 -15.64 -0.95
C LEU A 816 -27.86 -16.25 -0.13
N SER A 817 -28.49 -15.44 0.73
CA SER A 817 -29.77 -15.76 1.35
C SER A 817 -30.87 -15.90 0.31
N PRO A 818 -32.00 -16.59 0.60
CA PRO A 818 -33.10 -16.75 -0.36
C PRO A 818 -33.60 -15.43 -0.95
N LEU A 819 -33.79 -14.41 -0.10
CA LEU A 819 -34.23 -13.08 -0.57
C LEU A 819 -33.18 -12.38 -1.44
N ALA A 820 -31.90 -12.46 -1.05
CA ALA A 820 -30.85 -11.91 -1.90
C ALA A 820 -30.74 -12.64 -3.24
N ALA A 821 -30.94 -13.96 -3.25
CA ALA A 821 -30.98 -14.78 -4.46
C ALA A 821 -32.14 -14.37 -5.38
N THR A 822 -33.31 -14.10 -4.82
CA THR A 822 -34.48 -13.57 -5.57
C THR A 822 -34.17 -12.20 -6.19
N ASP A 823 -33.59 -11.29 -5.39
CA ASP A 823 -33.30 -9.92 -5.83
C ASP A 823 -32.29 -9.88 -7.01
N VAL A 824 -31.32 -10.80 -7.03
CA VAL A 824 -30.37 -10.94 -8.15
C VAL A 824 -30.86 -11.85 -9.27
N GLN A 825 -32.10 -12.35 -9.17
CA GLN A 825 -32.74 -13.26 -10.15
C GLN A 825 -31.99 -14.58 -10.34
N ALA A 826 -31.40 -15.11 -9.24
CA ALA A 826 -30.88 -16.46 -9.24
C ALA A 826 -32.03 -17.49 -9.43
N PRO A 827 -31.81 -18.63 -10.12
CA PRO A 827 -32.84 -19.60 -10.44
C PRO A 827 -33.20 -20.51 -9.24
N ILE A 828 -33.71 -19.91 -8.15
CA ILE A 828 -34.23 -20.64 -6.99
C ILE A 828 -35.64 -21.17 -7.27
N GLU A 829 -36.01 -22.33 -6.69
CA GLU A 829 -37.34 -22.94 -6.88
C GLU A 829 -38.20 -22.82 -5.65
N THR A 830 -37.60 -22.67 -4.47
CA THR A 830 -38.31 -22.51 -3.22
C THR A 830 -37.82 -21.29 -2.46
N ASP A 831 -38.70 -20.69 -1.66
CA ASP A 831 -38.38 -19.53 -0.83
C ASP A 831 -37.35 -19.81 0.29
N GLU A 832 -36.96 -21.09 0.48
CA GLU A 832 -35.97 -21.53 1.45
C GLU A 832 -34.61 -21.80 0.84
N ASP A 833 -34.49 -21.85 -0.50
CA ASP A 833 -33.25 -22.14 -1.19
C ASP A 833 -32.29 -20.95 -1.12
N CYS A 834 -31.07 -21.19 -0.67
CA CYS A 834 -29.94 -20.30 -0.87
C CYS A 834 -29.35 -20.45 -2.27
N ALA A 835 -28.55 -19.48 -2.71
CA ALA A 835 -27.80 -19.59 -3.96
C ALA A 835 -26.28 -19.43 -3.71
N LEU A 836 -25.47 -20.25 -4.37
CA LEU A 836 -24.03 -20.13 -4.43
C LEU A 836 -23.63 -19.71 -5.84
N MET A 837 -23.10 -18.51 -5.99
CA MET A 837 -22.60 -17.96 -7.25
C MET A 837 -21.08 -18.09 -7.30
N ILE A 838 -20.57 -18.71 -8.38
CA ILE A 838 -19.15 -19.01 -8.57
C ILE A 838 -18.72 -18.47 -9.91
N ARG A 839 -17.85 -17.48 -9.96
CA ARG A 839 -17.32 -16.88 -11.20
C ARG A 839 -15.93 -17.38 -11.49
N PHE A 840 -15.73 -17.89 -12.71
CA PHE A 840 -14.42 -18.22 -13.29
C PHE A 840 -14.12 -17.27 -14.44
N ALA A 841 -12.91 -16.72 -14.48
CA ALA A 841 -12.47 -15.84 -15.55
C ALA A 841 -10.98 -16.05 -15.84
N GLY A 842 -10.59 -15.94 -17.12
CA GLY A 842 -9.21 -16.14 -17.57
C GLY A 842 -9.12 -16.71 -18.97
N ALA A 843 -8.12 -17.57 -19.24
CA ALA A 843 -7.98 -18.29 -20.49
C ALA A 843 -9.16 -19.24 -20.72
N THR A 844 -9.57 -19.40 -21.97
CA THR A 844 -10.78 -20.16 -22.36
C THR A 844 -10.72 -21.61 -21.89
N GLU A 845 -9.57 -22.28 -22.07
CA GLU A 845 -9.38 -23.69 -21.69
C GLU A 845 -9.42 -23.85 -20.15
N ALA A 846 -8.81 -22.92 -19.42
CA ALA A 846 -8.81 -22.91 -17.96
C ALA A 846 -10.22 -22.71 -17.40
N VAL A 847 -11.01 -21.79 -17.98
CA VAL A 847 -12.40 -21.56 -17.57
C VAL A 847 -13.26 -22.79 -17.88
N ALA A 848 -13.13 -23.37 -19.08
CA ALA A 848 -13.85 -24.58 -19.48
C ALA A 848 -13.55 -25.77 -18.53
N PHE A 849 -12.29 -25.96 -18.16
CA PHE A 849 -11.87 -26.98 -17.20
C PHE A 849 -12.51 -26.76 -15.83
N GLN A 850 -12.42 -25.54 -15.29
CA GLN A 850 -12.99 -25.19 -13.98
C GLN A 850 -14.50 -25.39 -13.94
N LEU A 851 -15.21 -24.97 -14.98
CA LEU A 851 -16.65 -25.20 -15.13
C LEU A 851 -17.01 -26.70 -15.11
N ALA A 852 -16.25 -27.51 -15.84
CA ALA A 852 -16.46 -28.95 -15.88
C ALA A 852 -16.25 -29.60 -14.51
N GLN A 853 -15.19 -29.22 -13.79
CA GLN A 853 -14.90 -29.72 -12.45
C GLN A 853 -15.97 -29.28 -11.43
N ALA A 854 -16.33 -28.00 -11.42
CA ALA A 854 -17.37 -27.47 -10.53
C ALA A 854 -18.70 -28.19 -10.74
N ARG A 855 -19.09 -28.40 -12.00
CA ARG A 855 -20.31 -29.17 -12.32
C ARG A 855 -20.25 -30.61 -11.85
N ALA A 856 -19.11 -31.29 -12.01
CA ALA A 856 -18.96 -32.66 -11.53
C ALA A 856 -19.11 -32.76 -10.03
N MET A 857 -18.52 -31.83 -9.28
CA MET A 857 -18.63 -31.76 -7.82
C MET A 857 -20.08 -31.50 -7.37
N LEU A 858 -20.76 -30.54 -7.97
CA LEU A 858 -22.13 -30.16 -7.63
C LEU A 858 -23.17 -31.27 -7.96
N LYS A 859 -22.92 -32.09 -8.98
CA LYS A 859 -23.82 -33.19 -9.36
C LYS A 859 -23.89 -34.34 -8.33
N HIS A 860 -22.87 -34.49 -7.52
CA HIS A 860 -22.82 -35.58 -6.53
C HIS A 860 -23.59 -35.28 -5.23
N GLU A 861 -24.07 -34.05 -5.07
CA GLU A 861 -24.78 -33.65 -3.83
C GLU A 861 -26.30 -33.64 -4.06
N ARG A 862 -27.04 -34.41 -3.23
CA ARG A 862 -28.52 -34.46 -3.29
C ARG A 862 -29.11 -33.10 -2.88
N GLY A 863 -30.10 -32.63 -3.65
CA GLY A 863 -30.83 -31.38 -3.34
C GLY A 863 -30.17 -30.12 -3.90
N ILE A 864 -29.04 -30.23 -4.63
CA ILE A 864 -28.44 -29.11 -5.32
C ILE A 864 -28.80 -29.13 -6.80
N ARG A 865 -29.26 -28.00 -7.31
CA ARG A 865 -29.47 -27.69 -8.71
C ARG A 865 -28.42 -26.68 -9.14
N HIS A 866 -27.97 -26.72 -10.39
CA HIS A 866 -27.03 -25.74 -10.91
C HIS A 866 -27.30 -25.36 -12.35
N THR A 867 -26.99 -24.09 -12.67
CA THR A 867 -27.07 -23.51 -14.01
C THR A 867 -25.74 -22.80 -14.34
N ILE A 868 -25.35 -22.78 -15.61
CA ILE A 868 -24.18 -22.00 -16.08
C ILE A 868 -24.69 -20.81 -16.90
N VAL A 869 -24.17 -19.64 -16.55
CA VAL A 869 -24.38 -18.40 -17.29
C VAL A 869 -23.04 -18.01 -17.94
N SER A 870 -22.95 -18.19 -19.27
CA SER A 870 -21.72 -17.95 -20.04
C SER A 870 -21.71 -16.62 -20.80
N SER A 871 -22.84 -15.90 -20.81
CA SER A 871 -22.94 -14.56 -21.40
C SER A 871 -23.86 -13.70 -20.55
N GLY A 872 -23.49 -12.45 -20.34
CA GLY A 872 -24.25 -11.52 -19.51
C GLY A 872 -24.18 -11.80 -18.00
N ASP A 873 -23.24 -12.62 -17.55
CA ASP A 873 -23.01 -12.90 -16.13
C ASP A 873 -22.66 -11.61 -15.33
N GLU A 874 -22.11 -10.62 -16.01
CA GLU A 874 -21.83 -9.29 -15.43
C GLU A 874 -23.08 -8.64 -14.81
N LEU A 875 -24.26 -8.81 -15.40
CA LEU A 875 -25.51 -8.24 -14.87
C LEU A 875 -25.87 -8.83 -13.51
N LEU A 876 -25.62 -10.13 -13.31
CA LEU A 876 -25.86 -10.80 -12.03
C LEU A 876 -24.95 -10.24 -10.93
N TRP A 877 -23.67 -10.06 -11.25
CA TRP A 877 -22.68 -9.54 -10.30
C TRP A 877 -22.89 -8.06 -9.98
N ARG A 878 -23.31 -7.25 -10.97
CA ARG A 878 -23.74 -5.87 -10.75
C ARG A 878 -25.00 -5.79 -9.88
N ALA A 879 -25.99 -6.65 -10.12
CA ALA A 879 -27.18 -6.72 -9.29
C ALA A 879 -26.81 -7.05 -7.82
N LEU A 880 -25.90 -8.00 -7.61
CA LEU A 880 -25.38 -8.37 -6.29
C LEU A 880 -24.65 -7.17 -5.64
N ALA A 881 -23.73 -6.54 -6.33
CA ALA A 881 -22.99 -5.39 -5.83
C ALA A 881 -23.90 -4.21 -5.46
N ALA A 882 -25.00 -4.02 -6.19
CA ALA A 882 -25.96 -2.94 -5.95
C ALA A 882 -26.95 -3.21 -4.81
N LEU A 883 -27.07 -4.43 -4.29
CA LEU A 883 -28.02 -4.80 -3.25
C LEU A 883 -28.00 -3.85 -2.03
N PRO A 884 -26.86 -3.49 -1.44
CA PRO A 884 -26.82 -2.61 -0.27
C PRO A 884 -27.40 -1.22 -0.51
N LEU A 885 -27.39 -0.76 -1.76
CA LEU A 885 -27.88 0.57 -2.14
C LEU A 885 -29.32 0.58 -2.63
N LYS A 886 -29.79 -0.51 -3.26
CA LYS A 886 -31.12 -0.63 -3.85
C LYS A 886 -32.18 -1.13 -2.85
N ALA A 887 -31.77 -1.77 -1.77
CA ALA A 887 -32.70 -2.29 -0.78
C ALA A 887 -33.46 -1.17 -0.04
N SER A 888 -34.74 -1.38 0.20
CA SER A 888 -35.63 -0.43 0.90
C SER A 888 -35.38 -0.39 2.41
N GLU A 889 -34.72 -1.39 2.95
CA GLU A 889 -34.47 -1.56 4.39
C GLU A 889 -33.49 -0.47 4.89
N PRO A 890 -33.74 0.05 6.10
CA PRO A 890 -32.97 1.18 6.62
C PRO A 890 -31.58 0.80 7.13
N LEU A 891 -31.32 -0.49 7.37
CA LEU A 891 -30.08 -0.99 7.92
C LEU A 891 -29.27 -1.77 6.88
N SER A 892 -28.01 -1.40 6.72
CA SER A 892 -26.98 -2.20 6.05
C SER A 892 -25.72 -2.19 6.87
N TRP A 893 -25.14 -3.38 7.07
CA TRP A 893 -23.85 -3.54 7.73
C TRP A 893 -23.04 -4.65 7.05
N ARG A 894 -21.75 -4.57 7.22
CA ARG A 894 -20.83 -5.60 6.77
C ARG A 894 -19.91 -6.07 7.88
N ALA A 895 -19.51 -7.33 7.79
CA ALA A 895 -18.46 -7.89 8.62
C ALA A 895 -17.36 -8.47 7.73
N HIS A 896 -16.16 -8.52 8.30
CA HIS A 896 -15.04 -9.24 7.73
C HIS A 896 -14.41 -10.13 8.80
N LEU A 897 -14.20 -11.40 8.49
CA LEU A 897 -13.75 -12.41 9.44
C LEU A 897 -12.91 -13.48 8.70
N PRO A 898 -12.14 -14.30 9.42
CA PRO A 898 -11.45 -15.41 8.78
C PRO A 898 -12.44 -16.27 7.99
N PRO A 899 -12.18 -16.59 6.70
CA PRO A 899 -13.14 -17.27 5.84
C PRO A 899 -13.68 -18.57 6.40
N GLY A 900 -12.85 -19.35 7.11
CA GLY A 900 -13.25 -20.60 7.77
C GLY A 900 -14.19 -20.42 8.98
N LYS A 901 -14.42 -19.18 9.43
CA LYS A 901 -15.33 -18.87 10.55
C LYS A 901 -16.71 -18.39 10.08
N LEU A 902 -16.87 -18.09 8.79
CA LEU A 902 -18.15 -17.67 8.22
C LEU A 902 -19.26 -18.71 8.40
N ASP A 903 -18.94 -19.98 8.19
CA ASP A 903 -19.92 -21.06 8.31
C ASP A 903 -20.54 -21.10 9.73
N ALA A 904 -19.73 -20.91 10.76
CA ALA A 904 -20.20 -20.84 12.14
C ALA A 904 -21.07 -19.61 12.42
N LEU A 905 -20.78 -18.48 11.76
CA LEU A 905 -21.58 -17.26 11.91
C LEU A 905 -22.94 -17.38 11.21
N LEU A 906 -22.99 -18.04 10.05
CA LEU A 906 -24.20 -18.20 9.23
C LEU A 906 -25.15 -19.30 9.75
N ALA A 907 -24.62 -20.38 10.35
CA ALA A 907 -25.37 -21.58 10.66
C ALA A 907 -25.98 -21.62 12.08
N ALA A 908 -25.54 -20.76 13.00
CA ALA A 908 -25.87 -20.96 14.41
C ALA A 908 -26.96 -20.02 14.90
N GLU A 909 -28.07 -20.59 15.38
CA GLU A 909 -28.73 -19.99 16.53
C GLU A 909 -27.66 -19.83 17.64
N ASP A 910 -27.70 -18.72 18.34
CA ASP A 910 -26.82 -18.56 19.50
C ASP A 910 -27.27 -19.45 20.68
N ALA A 911 -26.50 -19.42 21.76
CA ALA A 911 -26.82 -20.20 22.96
C ALA A 911 -28.22 -19.91 23.56
N GLU A 912 -28.86 -18.83 23.10
CA GLU A 912 -30.20 -18.39 23.51
C GLU A 912 -31.28 -18.75 22.47
N GLY A 913 -30.94 -19.49 21.41
CA GLY A 913 -31.86 -19.93 20.36
C GLY A 913 -32.27 -18.79 19.38
N VAL A 914 -31.48 -17.75 19.27
CA VAL A 914 -31.78 -16.62 18.38
C VAL A 914 -31.06 -16.82 17.05
N ALA A 915 -31.82 -16.72 15.96
CA ALA A 915 -31.31 -16.81 14.60
C ALA A 915 -30.18 -15.77 14.32
N PRO A 916 -29.20 -16.09 13.45
CA PRO A 916 -28.09 -15.21 13.16
C PRO A 916 -28.52 -13.84 12.62
N PHE A 917 -29.63 -13.79 11.89
CA PHE A 917 -30.18 -12.56 11.31
C PHE A 917 -31.71 -12.47 11.54
N PRO A 918 -32.26 -11.24 11.56
CA PRO A 918 -33.71 -11.08 11.62
C PRO A 918 -34.39 -11.78 10.44
N ALA A 919 -35.60 -12.30 10.69
CA ALA A 919 -36.43 -12.85 9.61
C ALA A 919 -36.62 -11.77 8.52
N GLY A 920 -36.48 -12.15 7.26
CA GLY A 920 -36.58 -11.23 6.13
C GLY A 920 -35.29 -10.44 5.83
N SER A 921 -34.18 -10.76 6.47
CA SER A 921 -32.88 -10.17 6.10
C SER A 921 -32.37 -10.70 4.76
N ARG A 922 -31.80 -9.81 3.96
CA ARG A 922 -30.97 -10.12 2.80
C ARG A 922 -29.54 -10.17 3.23
N TRP A 923 -28.83 -11.24 2.90
CA TRP A 923 -27.39 -11.31 3.15
C TRP A 923 -26.69 -12.03 2.00
N HIS A 924 -25.42 -11.68 1.80
CA HIS A 924 -24.51 -12.43 0.96
C HIS A 924 -23.12 -12.51 1.61
N ALA A 925 -22.40 -13.60 1.35
CA ALA A 925 -21.16 -13.91 2.03
C ALA A 925 -20.11 -14.43 1.05
N GLY A 926 -18.94 -13.79 1.02
CA GLY A 926 -17.75 -14.23 0.30
C GLY A 926 -17.05 -15.37 1.05
N LEU A 927 -17.33 -16.61 0.67
CA LEU A 927 -16.80 -17.79 1.39
C LEU A 927 -15.29 -17.97 1.23
N GLY A 928 -14.70 -17.33 0.23
CA GLY A 928 -13.24 -17.39 -0.02
C GLY A 928 -12.44 -16.28 0.65
N ASP A 929 -13.06 -15.14 0.95
CA ASP A 929 -12.39 -13.93 1.51
C ASP A 929 -12.93 -13.48 2.87
N GLY A 930 -14.03 -14.06 3.36
CA GLY A 930 -14.55 -13.79 4.70
C GLY A 930 -15.43 -12.56 4.83
N ARG A 931 -15.92 -12.00 3.71
CA ARG A 931 -16.87 -10.88 3.72
C ARG A 931 -18.30 -11.37 4.00
N LEU A 932 -19.05 -10.58 4.75
CA LEU A 932 -20.48 -10.77 4.97
C LEU A 932 -21.16 -9.42 4.89
N HIS A 933 -22.15 -9.29 4.04
CA HIS A 933 -23.04 -8.13 3.96
C HIS A 933 -24.45 -8.54 4.40
N VAL A 934 -25.06 -7.71 5.22
CA VAL A 934 -26.42 -7.93 5.72
C VAL A 934 -27.25 -6.67 5.59
N ILE A 935 -28.43 -6.81 5.00
CA ILE A 935 -29.41 -5.75 4.81
C ILE A 935 -30.71 -6.21 5.46
N GLY A 936 -31.31 -5.38 6.30
CA GLY A 936 -32.49 -5.79 7.02
C GLY A 936 -33.22 -4.67 7.73
N ALA A 937 -34.32 -5.03 8.35
CA ALA A 937 -35.06 -4.16 9.21
C ALA A 937 -34.42 -4.04 10.59
N LEU A 938 -34.65 -2.90 11.23
CA LEU A 938 -34.34 -2.69 12.64
C LEU A 938 -35.54 -2.99 13.53
N PRO A 939 -35.32 -3.40 14.77
CA PRO A 939 -36.37 -3.41 15.77
C PRO A 939 -37.05 -2.05 15.92
N SER A 940 -38.30 -2.06 16.32
CA SER A 940 -39.14 -0.85 16.37
C SER A 940 -38.70 0.20 17.39
N THR A 941 -37.80 -0.14 18.33
CA THR A 941 -37.26 0.79 19.32
C THR A 941 -35.73 0.98 19.15
N LEU A 942 -35.26 2.21 19.37
CA LEU A 942 -33.85 2.56 19.34
C LEU A 942 -32.98 1.63 20.23
N SER A 943 -33.42 1.41 21.48
CA SER A 943 -32.71 0.58 22.45
C SER A 943 -32.57 -0.86 21.97
N ALA A 944 -33.60 -1.45 21.37
CA ALA A 944 -33.58 -2.81 20.83
C ALA A 944 -32.65 -2.88 19.59
N GLY A 945 -32.67 -1.86 18.74
CA GLY A 945 -31.79 -1.78 17.58
C GLY A 945 -30.31 -1.71 17.96
N VAL A 946 -29.98 -0.84 18.92
CA VAL A 946 -28.59 -0.73 19.45
C VAL A 946 -28.16 -2.05 20.12
N LYS A 947 -29.00 -2.66 20.94
CA LYS A 947 -28.71 -3.96 21.59
C LYS A 947 -28.44 -5.05 20.55
N GLN A 948 -29.18 -5.07 19.46
CA GLN A 948 -29.00 -6.07 18.41
C GLN A 948 -27.70 -5.88 17.64
N LEU A 949 -27.35 -4.64 17.28
CA LEU A 949 -26.08 -4.32 16.63
C LEU A 949 -24.89 -4.66 17.54
N THR A 950 -24.97 -4.35 18.83
CA THR A 950 -23.95 -4.71 19.82
C THR A 950 -23.76 -6.25 19.88
N ARG A 951 -24.86 -7.02 19.90
CA ARG A 951 -24.81 -8.48 19.90
C ARG A 951 -24.15 -9.05 18.65
N TRP A 952 -24.47 -8.53 17.46
CA TRP A 952 -23.84 -8.96 16.20
C TRP A 952 -22.35 -8.62 16.18
N ARG A 953 -21.97 -7.43 16.62
CA ARG A 953 -20.57 -7.04 16.74
C ARG A 953 -19.78 -7.94 17.68
N GLU A 954 -20.30 -8.21 18.86
CA GLU A 954 -19.66 -9.13 19.82
C GLU A 954 -19.51 -10.55 19.25
N ARG A 955 -20.55 -11.02 18.54
CA ARG A 955 -20.50 -12.32 17.89
C ARG A 955 -19.42 -12.39 16.81
N THR A 956 -19.31 -11.35 15.99
CA THR A 956 -18.27 -11.23 14.97
C THR A 956 -16.88 -11.15 15.61
N ARG A 957 -16.71 -10.37 16.67
CA ARG A 957 -15.43 -10.24 17.41
C ARG A 957 -14.97 -11.58 18.04
N ARG A 958 -15.90 -12.38 18.58
CA ARG A 958 -15.58 -13.70 19.15
C ARG A 958 -14.94 -14.66 18.14
N VAL A 959 -15.21 -14.50 16.87
CA VAL A 959 -14.62 -15.31 15.80
C VAL A 959 -13.42 -14.63 15.13
N GLY A 960 -12.96 -13.48 15.65
CA GLY A 960 -11.79 -12.76 15.17
C GLY A 960 -12.05 -11.82 14.00
N GLY A 961 -13.31 -11.36 13.86
CA GLY A 961 -13.71 -10.37 12.86
C GLY A 961 -14.17 -9.05 13.48
N TRP A 962 -14.57 -8.11 12.65
CA TRP A 962 -15.18 -6.81 13.01
C TRP A 962 -16.43 -6.55 12.19
N LEU A 963 -17.28 -5.63 12.69
CA LEU A 963 -18.55 -5.24 12.09
C LEU A 963 -18.62 -3.72 11.92
N ILE A 964 -18.87 -3.26 10.69
CA ILE A 964 -19.07 -1.86 10.34
C ILE A 964 -20.51 -1.67 9.87
N VAL A 965 -21.21 -0.68 10.43
CA VAL A 965 -22.54 -0.27 9.98
C VAL A 965 -22.39 0.73 8.84
N GLU A 966 -22.85 0.38 7.65
CA GLU A 966 -22.77 1.24 6.47
C GLU A 966 -23.94 2.22 6.40
N ARG A 967 -25.16 1.72 6.62
CA ARG A 967 -26.38 2.53 6.61
C ARG A 967 -27.21 2.19 7.82
N ALA A 968 -27.71 3.22 8.47
CA ALA A 968 -28.69 3.10 9.54
C ALA A 968 -29.45 4.43 9.69
N PRO A 969 -30.64 4.45 10.33
CA PRO A 969 -31.29 5.67 10.77
C PRO A 969 -30.37 6.54 11.61
N ARG A 970 -30.60 7.85 11.58
CA ARG A 970 -29.77 8.83 12.28
C ARG A 970 -29.64 8.51 13.77
N GLU A 971 -30.75 8.17 14.41
CA GLU A 971 -30.82 7.89 15.85
C GLU A 971 -29.92 6.70 16.25
N ILE A 972 -29.81 5.70 15.36
CA ILE A 972 -28.90 4.55 15.56
C ILE A 972 -27.45 5.01 15.40
N ARG A 973 -27.13 5.82 14.40
CA ARG A 973 -25.76 6.31 14.14
C ARG A 973 -25.24 7.25 15.23
N GLU A 974 -26.13 7.90 15.96
CA GLU A 974 -25.82 8.76 17.10
C GLU A 974 -25.67 7.94 18.40
N ALA A 975 -26.40 6.84 18.53
CA ALA A 975 -26.42 6.00 19.74
C ALA A 975 -25.48 4.78 19.70
N PHE A 976 -24.97 4.42 18.53
CA PHE A 976 -24.10 3.27 18.30
C PHE A 976 -22.90 3.67 17.48
N ASP A 977 -21.70 3.30 17.93
CA ASP A 977 -20.52 3.51 17.13
C ASP A 977 -20.57 2.65 15.87
N VAL A 978 -20.72 3.27 14.70
CA VAL A 978 -20.87 2.59 13.40
C VAL A 978 -19.58 1.97 12.89
N TRP A 979 -18.43 2.53 13.28
CA TRP A 979 -17.13 1.91 13.09
C TRP A 979 -16.87 0.93 14.23
N ASP A 980 -16.27 -0.17 13.97
CA ASP A 980 -15.80 -1.05 15.03
C ASP A 980 -14.56 -0.46 15.70
N ASP A 981 -14.11 -1.05 16.81
CA ASP A 981 -12.91 -0.65 17.52
C ASP A 981 -11.68 -0.75 16.61
N ALA A 982 -11.00 0.35 16.40
CA ALA A 982 -9.75 0.41 15.64
C ALA A 982 -8.56 -0.20 16.43
N GLY A 983 -8.80 -0.67 17.65
CA GLY A 983 -7.83 -1.35 18.48
C GLY A 983 -6.72 -0.45 19.03
N ALA A 984 -5.65 -1.08 19.49
CA ALA A 984 -4.51 -0.39 20.09
C ALA A 984 -3.78 0.59 19.16
N GLY A 985 -4.09 0.60 17.85
CA GLY A 985 -3.54 1.55 16.87
C GLY A 985 -4.31 2.86 16.75
N ALA A 986 -5.49 3.01 17.38
CA ALA A 986 -6.35 4.18 17.24
C ALA A 986 -5.63 5.50 17.53
N PHE A 987 -4.84 5.57 18.59
CA PHE A 987 -4.09 6.80 18.92
C PHE A 987 -3.06 7.21 17.85
N ILE A 988 -2.51 6.26 17.09
CA ILE A 988 -1.61 6.56 15.96
C ILE A 988 -2.43 7.19 14.83
N MET A 989 -3.64 6.67 14.57
CA MET A 989 -4.56 7.23 13.57
C MET A 989 -4.95 8.66 13.92
N GLY A 990 -5.28 8.92 15.20
CA GLY A 990 -5.54 10.28 15.71
C GLY A 990 -4.35 11.21 15.51
N ARG A 991 -3.13 10.75 15.82
CA ARG A 991 -1.90 11.53 15.56
C ARG A 991 -1.68 11.80 14.08
N ILE A 992 -1.90 10.83 13.19
CA ILE A 992 -1.80 11.02 11.74
C ILE A 992 -2.80 12.09 11.28
N LYS A 993 -4.06 12.00 11.70
CA LYS A 993 -5.08 13.02 11.42
C LYS A 993 -4.60 14.40 11.87
N GLN A 994 -4.13 14.54 13.11
CA GLN A 994 -3.63 15.79 13.65
C GLN A 994 -2.39 16.33 12.90
N GLN A 995 -1.51 15.45 12.41
CA GLN A 995 -0.33 15.85 11.66
C GLN A 995 -0.68 16.33 10.24
N LEU A 996 -1.58 15.64 9.54
CA LEU A 996 -1.91 15.96 8.14
C LEU A 996 -3.02 17.01 8.03
N ASP A 997 -3.96 17.06 8.98
CA ASP A 997 -5.08 18.01 9.03
C ASP A 997 -5.24 18.61 10.45
N PRO A 998 -4.30 19.45 10.88
CA PRO A 998 -4.28 20.00 12.25
C PRO A 998 -5.46 20.92 12.57
N SER A 999 -6.16 21.43 11.56
CA SER A 999 -7.33 22.30 11.71
C SER A 999 -8.64 21.52 11.74
N ASP A 1000 -8.60 20.19 11.62
CA ASP A 1000 -9.75 19.30 11.48
C ASP A 1000 -10.74 19.81 10.40
N THR A 1001 -10.19 20.14 9.24
CA THR A 1001 -10.92 20.67 8.09
C THR A 1001 -11.69 19.57 7.37
N PHE A 1002 -11.06 18.41 7.19
CA PHE A 1002 -11.63 17.32 6.40
C PHE A 1002 -12.53 16.40 7.22
N SER A 1003 -13.81 16.35 6.89
CA SER A 1003 -14.83 15.45 7.45
C SER A 1003 -14.74 15.28 8.98
N PRO A 1004 -14.85 16.40 9.77
CA PRO A 1004 -14.66 16.38 11.23
C PRO A 1004 -15.55 15.34 11.90
N GLY A 1005 -14.98 14.55 12.83
CA GLY A 1005 -15.70 13.55 13.61
C GLY A 1005 -16.18 12.32 12.83
N ARG A 1006 -15.77 12.14 11.57
CA ARG A 1006 -16.12 10.94 10.78
C ARG A 1006 -15.47 9.68 11.35
N PHE A 1007 -14.23 9.76 11.78
CA PHE A 1007 -13.58 8.80 12.66
C PHE A 1007 -13.39 9.43 14.05
N ASP A 1008 -13.58 8.64 15.08
CA ASP A 1008 -13.34 9.00 16.47
C ASP A 1008 -12.23 8.09 16.99
N PHE A 1009 -11.02 8.65 17.09
CA PHE A 1009 -9.85 7.93 17.56
C PHE A 1009 -9.47 8.30 19.01
N ASP A 1010 -10.26 9.17 19.65
CA ASP A 1010 -10.01 9.65 21.03
C ASP A 1010 -10.80 8.86 22.08
N SER A 1011 -11.70 7.92 21.65
CA SER A 1011 -12.57 7.12 22.54
C SER A 1011 -11.92 5.83 23.00
#